data_bd78e5ff30554597ad53280022dec8d2
#
_entry.id   bd78e5ff30554597ad53280022dec8d2
#
_cell.length_a   1.000
_cell.length_b   1.000
_cell.length_c   1.000
_cell.angle_alpha   90.00
_cell.angle_beta   90.00
_cell.angle_gamma   90.00
#
_symmetry.space_group_name_H-M   'P 1'
#
loop_
_entity.id
_entity.type
_entity.pdbx_description
1 polymer ?
#
loop_
_entity_poly.entity_id
_entity_poly.type
_entity_poly.pdbx_seq_one_letter_code
_entity_poly.pdbx_strand_id
1 'polypeptide(L)'
;MGTSRLWGGLAAGAMLAALLTPTLSTSSANAAIPGSEPVPDPIPEQPVRSSLGLVLEEVAQLPKTEPHPAPTDQRLVRHNRINFIGEVPDGSGRMYVPDLNGPMYLLEDGQQHEYLNLRDHFVDFWSGAGLGSGAGFITFHPEFETNGLFYTTHTERFGAFAKTPTFPSQTNPGSGRTVSVVTEWDATDPAADTFEGTSREVMRIDFAGQIHAIQQIDFNSTAEPGDEDYGLLYIASGDGGNGVRSDDPQNLANPFGKILRIDPLARDGRNGAYGVPDSNPFVDREGVIGEIWAYGMRDPHRFSWDVEKGTLLLGHIGQHAIEGVYDVRAGDNLGWSEIEGRLLYDNADECALYTVPDDYDMSGFTLPVASFDHDPPANYSCRSDSGHAVSGGVVYRGGLGDLKGKYVFGDLVNGEVYWTDSRQMRRGSSEEATLHQMQLFDTSGKRLSMQDFVDHPRVDLRFGTDSDRNLYLLAKANGKIWKVVNTVHRPWPSEVVPSMRENLVSYYDFEHPFAPGSREEDQGFSRTLLNQVNGGNDMQVTDSAYRTSNNALQTQQVAPEVNGNDDWKAGSWNQNGVASLAPFAGAEQITVAGWFKVDMDGPALNSVTADPNDRFNAIGLAGVLSGNSDGHGVRALLELINVNGTLRLVALGRRLDQGASQTFAASADWQTLLPRGQWVHLAATFDYTTGKMALYRNGKAVEGFYTSAGDPWQVDGTGTSDTLPRGIKVGGSFPQDTVERNPCNCRMDSLMFLDRAITPDEARAQYQRFVNGR
;
A
#
# COMPACT_ATOMS: atom_id res chain seq x y z
N MET A 1 47.48 3.80 52.80
CA MET A 1 47.08 3.30 54.13
C MET A 1 45.79 2.54 53.92
N GLY A 2 45.69 1.34 53.94
CA GLY A 2 45.95 0.13 54.69
C GLY A 2 44.77 -0.79 54.37
N THR A 3 44.95 -1.86 53.70
CA THR A 3 45.07 -3.26 54.12
C THR A 3 43.86 -3.76 54.92
N SER A 4 43.18 -4.87 54.64
CA SER A 4 43.59 -6.28 54.56
C SER A 4 42.32 -7.12 54.31
N ARG A 5 42.32 -8.16 53.48
CA ARG A 5 42.51 -9.59 53.73
C ARG A 5 41.61 -10.16 54.85
N LEU A 6 40.88 -11.29 54.76
CA LEU A 6 41.26 -12.66 54.41
C LEU A 6 40.04 -13.64 54.55
N TRP A 7 39.98 -14.70 53.73
CA TRP A 7 39.64 -16.10 53.96
C TRP A 7 38.21 -16.48 54.47
N GLY A 8 37.52 -17.48 54.06
CA GLY A 8 37.82 -18.75 53.38
C GLY A 8 36.80 -19.78 53.90
N GLY A 9 36.39 -20.74 53.08
CA GLY A 9 35.57 -21.85 53.55
C GLY A 9 34.94 -22.66 52.40
N LEU A 10 35.60 -23.76 52.04
CA LEU A 10 35.01 -24.80 51.18
C LEU A 10 33.96 -25.59 51.97
N ALA A 11 32.81 -25.84 51.38
CA ALA A 11 31.94 -26.98 51.73
C ALA A 11 31.41 -27.60 50.43
N ALA A 12 31.81 -28.83 50.18
CA ALA A 12 31.33 -29.67 49.13
C ALA A 12 29.90 -30.14 49.48
N GLY A 13 28.96 -29.86 48.58
CA GLY A 13 27.59 -30.41 48.63
C GLY A 13 27.26 -30.97 47.25
N ALA A 14 27.03 -32.31 47.25
CA ALA A 14 26.60 -33.03 46.09
C ALA A 14 25.22 -32.53 45.62
N MET A 15 25.13 -32.02 44.37
CA MET A 15 23.84 -31.74 43.72
C MET A 15 23.44 -32.90 42.83
N LEU A 16 22.32 -33.50 43.20
CA LEU A 16 21.50 -34.32 42.30
C LEU A 16 21.07 -33.49 41.11
N ALA A 17 21.46 -33.87 39.91
CA ALA A 17 20.95 -33.32 38.67
C ALA A 17 19.53 -33.88 38.44
N ALA A 18 18.53 -33.04 38.73
CA ALA A 18 17.18 -33.29 38.24
C ALA A 18 17.12 -32.72 36.81
N LEU A 19 16.96 -33.60 35.83
CA LEU A 19 16.60 -33.26 34.45
C LEU A 19 15.20 -32.63 34.45
N LEU A 20 15.17 -31.30 34.43
CA LEU A 20 13.98 -30.57 34.08
C LEU A 20 13.95 -30.46 32.52
N THR A 21 13.16 -31.33 31.92
CA THR A 21 12.65 -31.07 30.57
C THR A 21 11.84 -29.80 30.62
N PRO A 22 12.11 -28.81 29.76
CA PRO A 22 11.19 -27.70 29.59
C PRO A 22 9.95 -28.26 28.89
N THR A 23 8.88 -28.45 29.64
CA THR A 23 7.55 -28.47 29.04
C THR A 23 7.36 -27.09 28.45
N LEU A 24 7.39 -27.01 27.12
CA LEU A 24 6.77 -25.93 26.38
C LEU A 24 5.30 -25.94 26.79
N SER A 25 4.96 -25.11 27.77
CA SER A 25 3.59 -24.67 27.94
C SER A 25 3.26 -23.84 26.70
N THR A 26 2.61 -24.44 25.72
CA THR A 26 1.74 -23.72 24.84
C THR A 26 0.75 -23.02 25.76
N SER A 27 0.96 -21.74 26.04
CA SER A 27 -0.11 -20.91 26.48
C SER A 27 -1.09 -20.84 25.29
N SER A 28 -2.12 -21.70 25.34
CA SER A 28 -3.35 -21.36 24.64
C SER A 28 -3.76 -20.01 25.21
N ALA A 29 -3.53 -18.94 24.47
CA ALA A 29 -4.26 -17.72 24.69
C ALA A 29 -5.73 -18.16 24.67
N ASN A 30 -6.42 -18.01 25.79
CA ASN A 30 -7.86 -18.17 25.80
C ASN A 30 -8.38 -17.19 24.78
N ALA A 31 -9.03 -17.68 23.72
CA ALA A 31 -9.73 -16.81 22.80
C ALA A 31 -10.60 -15.88 23.65
N ALA A 32 -10.44 -14.58 23.47
CA ALA A 32 -11.17 -13.59 24.27
C ALA A 32 -12.68 -13.70 24.02
N ILE A 33 -13.07 -14.20 22.84
CA ILE A 33 -14.47 -14.47 22.45
C ILE A 33 -14.66 -15.98 22.41
N PRO A 34 -15.54 -16.56 23.27
CA PRO A 34 -15.75 -18.01 23.29
C PRO A 34 -16.21 -18.57 21.94
N GLY A 35 -15.57 -19.63 21.47
CA GLY A 35 -15.92 -20.28 20.20
C GLY A 35 -15.32 -19.63 18.96
N SER A 36 -14.49 -18.61 19.12
CA SER A 36 -13.76 -17.95 18.03
C SER A 36 -12.27 -18.26 18.07
N GLU A 37 -11.60 -18.14 16.94
CA GLU A 37 -10.15 -18.32 16.80
C GLU A 37 -9.55 -17.05 16.15
N PRO A 38 -8.32 -16.66 16.54
CA PRO A 38 -7.64 -15.54 15.91
C PRO A 38 -7.39 -15.79 14.42
N VAL A 39 -7.60 -14.77 13.59
CA VAL A 39 -7.37 -14.81 12.15
C VAL A 39 -6.11 -14.00 11.85
N PRO A 40 -4.98 -14.63 11.53
CA PRO A 40 -3.71 -13.93 11.31
C PRO A 40 -3.65 -13.20 9.96
N ASP A 41 -4.44 -13.63 8.99
CA ASP A 41 -4.53 -13.11 7.62
C ASP A 41 -6.02 -13.05 7.27
N PRO A 42 -6.65 -11.87 7.41
CA PRO A 42 -8.10 -11.73 7.24
C PRO A 42 -8.60 -11.95 5.82
N ILE A 43 -7.82 -11.56 4.82
CA ILE A 43 -8.15 -11.69 3.39
C ILE A 43 -6.93 -12.22 2.64
N PRO A 44 -6.73 -13.57 2.62
CA PRO A 44 -5.56 -14.18 2.00
C PRO A 44 -5.42 -13.93 0.50
N GLU A 45 -6.52 -13.54 -0.17
CA GLU A 45 -6.54 -13.30 -1.60
C GLU A 45 -6.09 -11.88 -1.93
N GLN A 46 -4.95 -11.76 -2.58
CA GLN A 46 -4.45 -10.48 -3.08
C GLN A 46 -5.32 -9.92 -4.21
N PRO A 47 -5.44 -8.59 -4.37
CA PRO A 47 -6.13 -7.99 -5.50
C PRO A 47 -5.59 -8.50 -6.84
N VAL A 48 -6.50 -8.96 -7.70
CA VAL A 48 -6.15 -9.51 -9.02
C VAL A 48 -5.47 -8.43 -9.86
N ARG A 49 -4.29 -8.69 -10.37
CA ARG A 49 -3.60 -7.75 -11.26
C ARG A 49 -4.35 -7.58 -12.56
N SER A 50 -4.83 -6.37 -12.81
CA SER A 50 -5.60 -6.02 -14.01
C SER A 50 -4.67 -5.67 -15.18
N SER A 51 -5.05 -6.09 -16.38
CA SER A 51 -4.45 -5.52 -17.60
C SER A 51 -4.91 -4.09 -17.86
N LEU A 52 -6.01 -3.66 -17.22
CA LEU A 52 -6.54 -2.31 -17.37
C LEU A 52 -5.68 -1.31 -16.59
N GLY A 53 -5.29 -0.25 -17.29
CA GLY A 53 -4.55 0.85 -16.71
C GLY A 53 -5.16 2.21 -17.03
N LEU A 54 -4.89 3.19 -16.17
CA LEU A 54 -5.30 4.58 -16.30
C LEU A 54 -4.15 5.40 -16.87
N VAL A 55 -4.44 6.26 -17.84
CA VAL A 55 -3.50 7.29 -18.31
C VAL A 55 -3.81 8.59 -17.59
N LEU A 56 -2.84 9.10 -16.84
CA LEU A 56 -2.95 10.27 -15.99
C LEU A 56 -2.28 11.48 -16.64
N GLU A 57 -3.03 12.57 -16.76
CA GLU A 57 -2.54 13.88 -17.19
C GLU A 57 -2.56 14.83 -16.00
N GLU A 58 -1.43 15.45 -15.70
CA GLU A 58 -1.36 16.49 -14.66
C GLU A 58 -2.10 17.73 -15.12
N VAL A 59 -3.11 18.16 -14.34
CA VAL A 59 -3.95 19.32 -14.68
C VAL A 59 -3.70 20.52 -13.76
N ALA A 60 -3.20 20.29 -12.54
CA ALA A 60 -2.87 21.37 -11.61
C ALA A 60 -1.86 20.91 -10.55
N GLN A 61 -1.12 21.88 -10.00
CA GLN A 61 -0.37 21.76 -8.76
C GLN A 61 -0.73 22.95 -7.87
N LEU A 62 -1.32 22.68 -6.70
CA LEU A 62 -1.75 23.71 -5.78
C LEU A 62 -0.61 24.20 -4.88
N PRO A 63 -0.69 25.44 -4.35
CA PRO A 63 0.34 26.02 -3.51
C PRO A 63 0.67 25.18 -2.27
N LYS A 64 1.89 25.32 -1.78
CA LYS A 64 2.28 24.75 -0.50
C LYS A 64 1.57 25.47 0.63
N THR A 65 1.02 24.68 1.57
CA THR A 65 0.38 25.17 2.80
C THR A 65 0.94 24.47 4.02
N GLU A 66 0.75 25.05 5.19
CA GLU A 66 1.26 24.51 6.44
C GLU A 66 0.14 24.37 7.47
N PRO A 67 0.11 23.25 8.24
CA PRO A 67 -0.85 23.08 9.33
C PRO A 67 -0.72 24.17 10.40
N HIS A 68 -1.84 24.54 10.98
CA HIS A 68 -1.88 25.55 12.05
C HIS A 68 -2.60 25.03 13.31
N PRO A 69 -1.97 25.18 14.51
CA PRO A 69 -0.55 25.45 14.74
C PRO A 69 0.34 24.34 14.18
N ALA A 70 1.66 24.58 14.16
CA ALA A 70 2.63 23.58 13.67
C ALA A 70 2.43 22.24 14.39
N PRO A 71 2.29 21.12 13.65
CA PRO A 71 1.97 19.82 14.23
C PRO A 71 3.20 19.16 14.87
N THR A 72 2.94 18.26 15.82
CA THR A 72 3.96 17.34 16.33
C THR A 72 4.03 16.04 15.54
N ASP A 73 2.95 15.67 14.85
CA ASP A 73 2.89 14.49 13.98
C ASP A 73 3.41 14.82 12.59
N GLN A 74 4.52 14.18 12.20
CA GLN A 74 5.16 14.40 10.91
C GLN A 74 4.30 13.94 9.72
N ARG A 75 3.30 13.10 9.94
CA ARG A 75 2.34 12.69 8.90
C ARG A 75 1.44 13.85 8.44
N LEU A 76 1.35 14.92 9.20
CA LEU A 76 0.61 16.14 8.84
C LEU A 76 1.44 17.11 7.98
N VAL A 77 2.75 16.95 7.95
CA VAL A 77 3.64 17.81 7.16
C VAL A 77 3.75 17.26 5.75
N ARG A 78 3.02 17.88 4.83
CA ARG A 78 2.96 17.54 3.39
C ARG A 78 3.23 18.79 2.57
N HIS A 79 3.25 18.66 1.23
CA HIS A 79 3.30 19.85 0.36
C HIS A 79 2.09 20.77 0.64
N ASN A 80 0.92 20.17 0.65
CA ASN A 80 -0.33 20.72 1.16
C ASN A 80 -1.20 19.55 1.67
N ARG A 81 -2.46 19.82 2.00
CA ARG A 81 -3.36 18.77 2.45
C ARG A 81 -4.66 18.77 1.65
N ILE A 82 -4.55 18.91 0.31
CA ILE A 82 -5.72 18.84 -0.58
C ILE A 82 -6.47 17.53 -0.37
N ASN A 83 -7.80 17.60 -0.38
CA ASN A 83 -8.59 16.55 0.22
C ASN A 83 -9.71 16.01 -0.68
N PHE A 84 -10.11 16.79 -1.69
CA PHE A 84 -11.16 16.47 -2.64
C PHE A 84 -11.01 17.35 -3.88
N ILE A 85 -11.68 16.98 -4.96
CA ILE A 85 -11.95 17.82 -6.11
C ILE A 85 -13.37 17.54 -6.60
N GLY A 86 -14.14 18.58 -6.84
CA GLY A 86 -15.47 18.52 -7.42
C GLY A 86 -15.74 19.74 -8.29
N GLU A 87 -16.86 19.75 -8.98
CA GLU A 87 -17.29 20.89 -9.80
C GLU A 87 -18.34 21.72 -9.05
N VAL A 88 -18.25 23.03 -9.14
CA VAL A 88 -19.25 23.94 -8.59
C VAL A 88 -20.56 23.77 -9.37
N PRO A 89 -21.72 23.53 -8.72
CA PRO A 89 -22.99 23.26 -9.42
C PRO A 89 -23.67 24.55 -9.92
N ASP A 90 -22.94 25.36 -10.69
CA ASP A 90 -23.38 26.64 -11.28
C ASP A 90 -23.28 26.65 -12.81
N GLY A 91 -22.94 25.52 -13.40
CA GLY A 91 -22.78 25.38 -14.85
C GLY A 91 -21.56 26.09 -15.44
N SER A 92 -20.69 26.67 -14.61
CA SER A 92 -19.47 27.34 -15.06
C SER A 92 -18.36 26.39 -15.48
N GLY A 93 -18.35 25.16 -14.98
CA GLY A 93 -17.25 24.21 -15.14
C GLY A 93 -16.07 24.47 -14.19
N ARG A 94 -16.20 25.42 -13.26
CA ARG A 94 -15.18 25.66 -12.22
C ARG A 94 -15.07 24.48 -11.28
N MET A 95 -13.84 24.01 -11.07
CA MET A 95 -13.57 22.95 -10.09
C MET A 95 -13.17 23.56 -8.75
N TYR A 96 -13.63 22.98 -7.64
CA TYR A 96 -13.21 23.38 -6.31
C TYR A 96 -12.33 22.32 -5.64
N VAL A 97 -11.32 22.77 -4.89
CA VAL A 97 -10.39 21.91 -4.18
C VAL A 97 -10.17 22.43 -2.77
N PRO A 98 -10.69 21.76 -1.73
CA PRO A 98 -10.42 22.11 -0.34
C PRO A 98 -9.04 21.58 0.11
N ASP A 99 -8.34 22.41 0.88
CA ASP A 99 -7.13 22.05 1.61
C ASP A 99 -7.42 22.03 3.12
N LEU A 100 -7.14 20.93 3.78
CA LEU A 100 -7.31 20.79 5.24
C LEU A 100 -6.59 21.88 6.05
N ASN A 101 -5.60 22.56 5.48
CA ASN A 101 -4.90 23.66 6.15
C ASN A 101 -5.65 24.99 6.13
N GLY A 102 -6.82 25.05 5.47
CA GLY A 102 -7.74 26.17 5.50
C GLY A 102 -8.20 26.71 4.15
N PRO A 103 -7.34 26.83 3.14
CA PRO A 103 -7.74 27.36 1.85
C PRO A 103 -8.70 26.45 1.09
N MET A 104 -9.59 27.04 0.34
CA MET A 104 -10.37 26.44 -0.74
C MET A 104 -10.01 27.15 -2.04
N TYR A 105 -9.65 26.37 -3.04
CA TYR A 105 -9.27 26.88 -4.35
C TYR A 105 -10.36 26.60 -5.38
N LEU A 106 -10.56 27.57 -6.30
CA LEU A 106 -11.26 27.34 -7.56
C LEU A 106 -10.22 27.17 -8.68
N LEU A 107 -10.49 26.23 -9.57
CA LEU A 107 -9.69 25.97 -10.78
C LEU A 107 -10.55 26.25 -12.00
N GLU A 108 -10.11 27.14 -12.86
CA GLU A 108 -10.77 27.52 -14.11
C GLU A 108 -9.71 27.79 -15.18
N ASP A 109 -9.84 27.20 -16.38
CA ASP A 109 -8.94 27.42 -17.52
C ASP A 109 -7.43 27.29 -17.18
N GLY A 110 -7.08 26.34 -16.26
CA GLY A 110 -5.71 26.13 -15.79
C GLY A 110 -5.19 27.20 -14.83
N GLN A 111 -6.04 28.16 -14.42
CA GLN A 111 -5.74 29.11 -13.36
C GLN A 111 -6.33 28.66 -12.03
N GLN A 112 -5.71 29.07 -10.93
CA GLN A 112 -6.18 28.77 -9.58
C GLN A 112 -6.38 30.06 -8.80
N HIS A 113 -7.49 30.14 -8.07
CA HIS A 113 -7.86 31.26 -7.21
C HIS A 113 -8.16 30.75 -5.81
N GLU A 114 -7.68 31.42 -4.76
CA GLU A 114 -8.14 31.15 -3.40
C GLU A 114 -9.51 31.79 -3.23
N TYR A 115 -10.56 30.95 -3.20
CA TYR A 115 -11.96 31.41 -3.06
C TYR A 115 -12.29 31.80 -1.63
N LEU A 116 -11.88 30.96 -0.67
CA LEU A 116 -12.16 31.11 0.76
C LEU A 116 -11.02 30.51 1.56
N ASN A 117 -10.66 31.15 2.69
CA ASN A 117 -9.73 30.55 3.63
C ASN A 117 -10.36 30.44 5.01
N LEU A 118 -10.72 29.24 5.43
CA LEU A 118 -11.39 29.00 6.72
C LEU A 118 -10.56 29.47 7.91
N ARG A 119 -9.23 29.44 7.80
CA ARG A 119 -8.32 29.89 8.83
C ARG A 119 -8.47 31.40 9.13
N ASP A 120 -8.83 32.20 8.12
CA ASP A 120 -9.01 33.63 8.27
C ASP A 120 -10.35 34.01 8.89
N HIS A 121 -11.34 33.10 8.81
CA HIS A 121 -12.69 33.29 9.35
C HIS A 121 -12.84 32.76 10.79
N PHE A 122 -12.07 31.72 11.17
CA PHE A 122 -12.22 31.06 12.47
C PHE A 122 -10.92 31.14 13.28
N VAL A 123 -10.91 32.00 14.31
CA VAL A 123 -9.75 32.24 15.16
C VAL A 123 -9.25 31.00 15.90
N ASP A 124 -10.13 30.02 16.14
CA ASP A 124 -9.82 28.75 16.79
C ASP A 124 -9.61 27.60 15.81
N PHE A 125 -9.54 27.89 14.52
CA PHE A 125 -9.25 26.91 13.49
C PHE A 125 -8.00 26.10 13.84
N TRP A 126 -8.10 24.78 13.73
CA TRP A 126 -7.04 23.89 14.12
C TRP A 126 -6.82 22.76 13.10
N SER A 127 -5.81 22.88 12.25
CA SER A 127 -5.41 21.86 11.28
C SER A 127 -4.18 21.04 11.71
N GLY A 128 -3.53 21.40 12.81
CA GLY A 128 -2.33 20.73 13.35
C GLY A 128 -2.61 19.72 14.46
N ALA A 129 -3.87 19.34 14.73
CA ALA A 129 -4.23 18.45 15.83
C ALA A 129 -3.92 16.98 15.52
N GLY A 130 -4.47 16.44 14.43
CA GLY A 130 -4.35 15.04 14.04
C GLY A 130 -4.73 14.86 12.57
N LEU A 131 -4.71 13.63 12.08
CA LEU A 131 -4.90 13.32 10.64
C LEU A 131 -6.25 13.80 10.10
N GLY A 132 -7.30 13.79 10.92
CA GLY A 132 -8.64 14.27 10.57
C GLY A 132 -8.90 15.75 10.88
N SER A 133 -7.89 16.53 11.31
CA SER A 133 -8.08 17.94 11.67
C SER A 133 -7.93 18.89 10.48
N GLY A 134 -8.60 20.04 10.55
CA GLY A 134 -8.55 21.12 9.57
C GLY A 134 -9.90 21.32 8.85
N ALA A 135 -9.87 21.84 7.62
CA ALA A 135 -11.03 21.99 6.74
C ALA A 135 -11.43 20.64 6.15
N GLY A 136 -12.23 19.87 6.86
CA GLY A 136 -12.55 18.47 6.55
C GLY A 136 -13.16 18.27 5.16
N PHE A 137 -14.16 19.08 4.81
CA PHE A 137 -14.86 19.00 3.53
C PHE A 137 -15.59 20.29 3.18
N ILE A 138 -15.92 20.44 1.91
CA ILE A 138 -16.74 21.52 1.36
C ILE A 138 -17.72 20.90 0.36
N THR A 139 -18.97 21.30 0.43
CA THR A 139 -20.00 20.91 -0.54
C THR A 139 -20.93 22.09 -0.83
N PHE A 140 -21.46 22.13 -2.03
CA PHE A 140 -22.39 23.17 -2.49
C PHE A 140 -23.82 22.64 -2.45
N HIS A 141 -24.75 23.53 -2.06
CA HIS A 141 -26.18 23.20 -2.18
C HIS A 141 -26.52 22.90 -3.65
N PRO A 142 -27.41 21.93 -3.95
CA PRO A 142 -27.78 21.64 -5.35
C PRO A 142 -28.29 22.85 -6.14
N GLU A 143 -28.84 23.86 -5.45
CA GLU A 143 -29.32 25.12 -6.04
C GLU A 143 -28.36 26.29 -5.81
N PHE A 144 -27.07 26.04 -5.65
CA PHE A 144 -26.06 27.07 -5.34
C PHE A 144 -26.09 28.26 -6.30
N GLU A 145 -26.26 28.02 -7.60
CA GLU A 145 -26.37 29.07 -8.63
C GLU A 145 -27.46 30.13 -8.28
N THR A 146 -28.53 29.71 -7.61
CA THR A 146 -29.66 30.56 -7.31
C THR A 146 -29.73 31.03 -5.86
N ASN A 147 -29.26 30.21 -4.90
CA ASN A 147 -29.38 30.52 -3.47
C ASN A 147 -28.05 30.91 -2.81
N GLY A 148 -26.91 30.75 -3.49
CA GLY A 148 -25.59 31.11 -2.97
C GLY A 148 -25.09 30.24 -1.81
N LEU A 149 -25.80 29.16 -1.44
CA LEU A 149 -25.49 28.38 -0.25
C LEU A 149 -24.49 27.28 -0.50
N PHE A 150 -23.47 27.21 0.35
CA PHE A 150 -22.57 26.08 0.44
C PHE A 150 -22.19 25.79 1.90
N TYR A 151 -21.63 24.61 2.14
CA TYR A 151 -21.37 24.12 3.48
C TYR A 151 -19.95 23.66 3.63
N THR A 152 -19.35 23.95 4.79
CA THR A 152 -18.01 23.48 5.15
C THR A 152 -18.02 22.75 6.47
N THR A 153 -17.06 21.83 6.65
CA THR A 153 -16.74 21.34 7.99
C THR A 153 -15.28 21.65 8.32
N HIS A 154 -15.03 22.07 9.55
CA HIS A 154 -13.69 22.33 10.04
C HIS A 154 -13.53 21.93 11.50
N THR A 155 -12.28 21.83 11.96
CA THR A 155 -11.98 21.57 13.38
C THR A 155 -11.49 22.82 14.10
N GLU A 156 -11.97 22.98 15.34
CA GLU A 156 -11.55 24.02 16.28
C GLU A 156 -10.92 23.39 17.52
N ARG A 157 -10.14 24.19 18.26
CA ARG A 157 -9.63 23.82 19.58
C ARG A 157 -10.77 23.75 20.58
N PHE A 158 -10.78 22.69 21.38
CA PHE A 158 -11.78 22.56 22.44
C PHE A 158 -11.68 23.70 23.48
N GLY A 159 -12.82 24.27 23.81
CA GLY A 159 -12.97 25.22 24.93
C GLY A 159 -12.43 26.63 24.70
N ALA A 160 -12.00 26.98 23.50
CA ALA A 160 -11.50 28.33 23.22
C ALA A 160 -12.59 29.41 23.33
N PHE A 161 -13.81 29.09 22.89
CA PHE A 161 -14.98 29.95 23.15
C PHE A 161 -16.07 29.09 23.75
N ALA A 162 -16.46 29.25 24.95
CA ALA A 162 -17.47 28.48 25.70
C ALA A 162 -18.81 28.28 24.94
N LYS A 163 -18.74 27.78 23.69
CA LYS A 163 -19.89 27.44 22.87
C LYS A 163 -20.44 26.07 23.27
N THR A 164 -21.77 25.95 23.29
CA THR A 164 -22.45 24.71 23.66
C THR A 164 -22.47 23.77 22.46
N PRO A 165 -21.98 22.50 22.59
CA PRO A 165 -22.13 21.49 21.55
C PRO A 165 -23.60 21.25 21.19
N THR A 166 -23.88 20.94 19.95
CA THR A 166 -25.24 20.57 19.49
C THR A 166 -25.73 19.30 20.19
N PHE A 167 -24.82 18.37 20.46
CA PHE A 167 -25.12 17.16 21.22
C PHE A 167 -24.39 17.18 22.57
N PRO A 168 -25.00 16.71 23.65
CA PRO A 168 -24.33 16.59 24.94
C PRO A 168 -23.12 15.68 24.81
N SER A 169 -21.96 16.10 25.30
CA SER A 169 -20.77 15.26 25.34
C SER A 169 -21.02 14.09 26.27
N GLN A 170 -20.96 12.87 25.75
CA GLN A 170 -21.14 11.64 26.51
C GLN A 170 -19.83 11.03 26.98
N THR A 171 -18.68 11.52 26.45
CA THR A 171 -17.38 10.97 26.71
C THR A 171 -16.65 11.73 27.80
N ASN A 172 -15.86 11.00 28.61
CA ASN A 172 -14.97 11.61 29.58
C ASN A 172 -13.88 12.40 28.82
N PRO A 173 -13.73 13.71 29.04
CA PRO A 173 -12.86 14.54 28.23
C PRO A 173 -11.39 14.14 28.41
N GLY A 174 -10.83 13.49 27.38
CA GLY A 174 -9.38 13.26 27.26
C GLY A 174 -8.61 14.57 26.97
N SER A 175 -7.30 14.53 27.09
CA SER A 175 -6.41 15.67 26.85
C SER A 175 -6.23 16.07 25.37
N GLY A 176 -6.90 15.40 24.43
CA GLY A 176 -6.72 15.61 23.00
C GLY A 176 -7.97 16.01 22.25
N ARG A 177 -8.97 16.60 22.92
CA ARG A 177 -10.27 16.93 22.34
C ARG A 177 -10.19 17.91 21.16
N THR A 178 -10.96 17.63 20.12
CA THR A 178 -11.25 18.55 19.02
C THR A 178 -12.75 18.78 18.89
N VAL A 179 -13.11 19.89 18.27
CA VAL A 179 -14.49 20.22 17.98
C VAL A 179 -14.63 20.31 16.46
N SER A 180 -15.56 19.55 15.87
CA SER A 180 -15.94 19.74 14.47
C SER A 180 -17.14 20.67 14.37
N VAL A 181 -17.08 21.60 13.44
CA VAL A 181 -18.12 22.58 13.18
C VAL A 181 -18.58 22.47 11.73
N VAL A 182 -19.87 22.35 11.52
CA VAL A 182 -20.50 22.50 10.20
C VAL A 182 -21.01 23.92 10.08
N THR A 183 -20.59 24.62 9.04
CA THR A 183 -20.89 26.03 8.75
C THR A 183 -21.59 26.14 7.40
N GLU A 184 -22.68 26.87 7.37
CA GLU A 184 -23.35 27.35 6.13
C GLU A 184 -22.76 28.70 5.75
N TRP A 185 -22.54 28.86 4.48
CA TRP A 185 -22.06 30.10 3.84
C TRP A 185 -23.12 30.55 2.85
N ASP A 186 -23.34 31.86 2.77
CA ASP A 186 -24.27 32.52 1.87
C ASP A 186 -23.47 33.51 1.03
N ALA A 187 -23.13 33.08 -0.20
CA ALA A 187 -22.34 33.87 -1.14
C ALA A 187 -23.22 34.96 -1.78
N THR A 188 -22.78 36.21 -1.67
CA THR A 188 -23.48 37.37 -2.27
C THR A 188 -23.53 37.27 -3.79
N ASP A 189 -22.48 36.70 -4.39
CA ASP A 189 -22.37 36.44 -5.83
C ASP A 189 -21.79 35.02 -6.05
N PRO A 190 -22.65 34.05 -6.40
CA PRO A 190 -22.21 32.67 -6.66
C PRO A 190 -21.19 32.55 -7.80
N ALA A 191 -21.15 33.50 -8.74
CA ALA A 191 -20.24 33.48 -9.87
C ALA A 191 -18.86 34.10 -9.58
N ALA A 192 -18.67 34.69 -8.40
CA ALA A 192 -17.42 35.35 -8.05
C ALA A 192 -16.26 34.36 -7.85
N ASP A 193 -15.03 34.78 -8.14
CA ASP A 193 -13.81 34.01 -7.92
C ASP A 193 -13.25 34.11 -6.50
N THR A 194 -13.85 34.99 -5.67
CA THR A 194 -13.51 35.21 -4.28
C THR A 194 -14.79 35.30 -3.47
N PHE A 195 -14.86 34.64 -2.35
CA PHE A 195 -16.02 34.63 -1.49
C PHE A 195 -16.23 36.01 -0.84
N GLU A 196 -17.43 36.55 -1.04
CA GLU A 196 -18.02 37.62 -0.24
C GLU A 196 -19.40 37.20 0.22
N GLY A 197 -19.69 37.34 1.50
CA GLY A 197 -20.98 36.90 2.00
C GLY A 197 -21.05 36.78 3.53
N THR A 198 -21.99 35.99 3.99
CA THR A 198 -22.19 35.73 5.42
C THR A 198 -22.05 34.25 5.74
N SER A 199 -21.86 33.93 7.02
CA SER A 199 -21.82 32.54 7.48
C SER A 199 -22.58 32.36 8.79
N ARG A 200 -23.06 31.13 9.03
CA ARG A 200 -23.63 30.73 10.31
C ARG A 200 -23.25 29.30 10.68
N GLU A 201 -23.08 29.05 11.96
CA GLU A 201 -22.89 27.71 12.49
C GLU A 201 -24.18 26.89 12.38
N VAL A 202 -24.08 25.69 11.81
CA VAL A 202 -25.20 24.74 11.69
C VAL A 202 -25.14 23.71 12.81
N MET A 203 -23.95 23.12 13.01
CA MET A 203 -23.78 22.01 13.97
C MET A 203 -22.37 22.05 14.57
N ARG A 204 -22.25 21.63 15.82
CA ARG A 204 -20.99 21.54 16.57
C ARG A 204 -20.95 20.22 17.32
N ILE A 205 -19.92 19.41 17.09
CA ILE A 205 -19.71 18.12 17.74
C ILE A 205 -18.35 18.10 18.45
N ASP A 206 -18.36 17.79 19.74
CA ASP A 206 -17.16 17.59 20.56
C ASP A 206 -16.66 16.16 20.45
N PHE A 207 -15.45 15.96 19.92
CA PHE A 207 -14.80 14.66 19.86
C PHE A 207 -13.79 14.46 20.98
N ALA A 208 -13.68 13.21 21.48
CA ALA A 208 -12.75 12.88 22.56
C ALA A 208 -11.29 12.88 22.12
N GLY A 209 -11.01 12.69 20.83
CA GLY A 209 -9.67 12.60 20.25
C GLY A 209 -9.40 13.66 19.17
N GLN A 210 -8.33 13.43 18.41
CA GLN A 210 -7.84 14.30 17.33
C GLN A 210 -7.92 13.64 15.96
N ILE A 211 -8.57 12.48 15.89
CA ILE A 211 -8.78 11.71 14.65
C ILE A 211 -10.25 11.35 14.54
N HIS A 212 -10.67 10.88 13.36
CA HIS A 212 -12.04 10.41 13.07
C HIS A 212 -13.12 11.44 13.47
N ALA A 213 -12.89 12.70 13.13
CA ALA A 213 -13.88 13.77 13.28
C ALA A 213 -14.92 13.72 12.13
N ILE A 214 -15.55 14.82 11.76
CA ILE A 214 -16.37 14.88 10.55
C ILE A 214 -15.43 14.85 9.33
N GLN A 215 -15.54 13.80 8.50
CA GLN A 215 -14.64 13.58 7.37
C GLN A 215 -15.22 14.03 6.03
N GLN A 216 -16.54 13.91 5.87
CA GLN A 216 -17.26 14.38 4.68
C GLN A 216 -18.64 14.89 5.06
N ILE A 217 -19.08 15.91 4.36
CA ILE A 217 -20.48 16.35 4.30
C ILE A 217 -20.87 16.45 2.82
N ASP A 218 -22.05 16.00 2.43
CA ASP A 218 -22.44 16.10 1.02
C ASP A 218 -23.95 15.93 0.84
N PHE A 219 -24.44 16.37 -0.31
CA PHE A 219 -25.82 16.19 -0.74
C PHE A 219 -25.93 14.94 -1.64
N ASN A 220 -27.11 14.30 -1.64
CA ASN A 220 -27.36 13.20 -2.56
C ASN A 220 -27.39 13.72 -4.00
N SER A 221 -26.32 13.44 -4.75
CA SER A 221 -26.15 13.88 -6.14
C SER A 221 -27.07 13.17 -7.14
N THR A 222 -27.91 12.25 -6.68
CA THR A 222 -28.90 11.52 -7.50
C THR A 222 -30.34 11.98 -7.26
N ALA A 223 -30.56 12.78 -6.20
CA ALA A 223 -31.88 13.31 -5.89
C ALA A 223 -32.24 14.48 -6.82
N GLU A 224 -33.43 14.47 -7.35
CA GLU A 224 -33.98 15.52 -8.21
C GLU A 224 -34.95 16.44 -7.44
N PRO A 225 -35.18 17.67 -7.89
CA PRO A 225 -36.14 18.54 -7.25
C PRO A 225 -37.54 17.89 -7.09
N GLY A 226 -37.99 17.75 -5.86
CA GLY A 226 -39.23 17.08 -5.50
C GLY A 226 -39.06 15.67 -4.93
N ASP A 227 -37.88 15.12 -5.00
CA ASP A 227 -37.57 13.91 -4.24
C ASP A 227 -37.42 14.22 -2.75
N GLU A 228 -37.80 13.27 -1.90
CA GLU A 228 -37.74 13.41 -0.44
C GLU A 228 -36.31 13.72 0.08
N ASP A 229 -35.29 13.28 -0.64
CA ASP A 229 -33.88 13.40 -0.26
C ASP A 229 -33.17 14.63 -0.87
N TYR A 230 -33.90 15.39 -1.73
CA TYR A 230 -33.32 16.56 -2.39
C TYR A 230 -33.01 17.68 -1.40
N GLY A 231 -31.78 18.17 -1.40
CA GLY A 231 -31.32 19.24 -0.51
C GLY A 231 -31.08 18.81 0.94
N LEU A 232 -31.14 17.52 1.26
CA LEU A 232 -30.76 17.02 2.58
C LEU A 232 -29.25 16.80 2.67
N LEU A 233 -28.66 17.29 3.76
CA LEU A 233 -27.19 17.22 3.99
C LEU A 233 -26.83 15.97 4.80
N TYR A 234 -25.99 15.13 4.24
CA TYR A 234 -25.38 13.97 4.89
C TYR A 234 -24.07 14.36 5.55
N ILE A 235 -23.81 13.87 6.76
CA ILE A 235 -22.64 14.22 7.57
C ILE A 235 -22.01 12.93 8.09
N ALA A 236 -20.81 12.60 7.62
CA ALA A 236 -20.03 11.44 8.08
C ALA A 236 -19.24 11.81 9.33
N SER A 237 -19.71 11.35 10.48
CA SER A 237 -19.13 11.58 11.80
C SER A 237 -18.44 10.31 12.31
N GLY A 238 -17.11 10.33 12.49
CA GLY A 238 -16.36 9.21 13.01
C GLY A 238 -16.50 9.01 14.52
N ASP A 239 -15.79 8.02 15.07
CA ASP A 239 -15.84 7.67 16.51
C ASP A 239 -14.95 8.57 17.40
N GLY A 240 -14.26 9.56 16.80
CA GLY A 240 -13.35 10.45 17.52
C GLY A 240 -12.07 9.75 18.02
N GLY A 241 -11.77 8.55 17.53
CA GLY A 241 -10.64 7.73 17.97
C GLY A 241 -10.88 7.03 19.31
N ASN A 242 -12.12 6.92 19.76
CA ASN A 242 -12.50 6.33 21.05
C ASN A 242 -13.31 5.03 20.92
N GLY A 243 -13.77 4.69 19.72
CA GLY A 243 -14.64 3.52 19.49
C GLY A 243 -14.03 2.18 19.93
N VAL A 244 -12.71 2.05 19.93
CA VAL A 244 -12.00 0.86 20.47
C VAL A 244 -12.17 0.65 21.98
N ARG A 245 -12.69 1.63 22.72
CA ARG A 245 -12.80 1.60 24.18
C ARG A 245 -14.18 1.96 24.69
N SER A 246 -15.12 2.16 23.80
CA SER A 246 -16.48 2.55 24.13
C SER A 246 -17.48 1.93 23.16
N ASP A 247 -18.74 1.87 23.57
CA ASP A 247 -19.88 1.48 22.75
C ASP A 247 -20.46 2.67 21.95
N ASP A 248 -19.77 3.79 21.91
CA ASP A 248 -20.25 5.02 21.25
C ASP A 248 -20.75 4.77 19.82
N PRO A 249 -20.06 4.01 18.94
CA PRO A 249 -20.57 3.73 17.59
C PRO A 249 -21.91 2.98 17.56
N GLN A 250 -22.18 2.12 18.55
CA GLN A 250 -23.45 1.38 18.69
C GLN A 250 -24.52 2.16 19.47
N ASN A 251 -24.13 3.17 20.22
CA ASN A 251 -25.03 3.96 21.05
C ASN A 251 -25.74 5.04 20.23
N LEU A 252 -27.06 4.89 20.02
CA LEU A 252 -27.85 5.81 19.23
C LEU A 252 -28.21 7.14 19.96
N ALA A 253 -27.78 7.32 21.21
CA ALA A 253 -27.97 8.59 21.96
C ALA A 253 -26.81 9.60 21.73
N ASN A 254 -25.86 9.30 20.87
CA ASN A 254 -24.71 10.16 20.56
C ASN A 254 -24.40 10.21 19.06
N PRO A 255 -23.64 11.24 18.56
CA PRO A 255 -23.38 11.41 17.14
C PRO A 255 -22.11 10.67 16.65
N PHE A 256 -21.44 9.87 17.49
CA PHE A 256 -20.14 9.27 17.18
C PHE A 256 -20.28 7.97 16.40
N GLY A 257 -19.49 7.82 15.32
CA GLY A 257 -19.55 6.65 14.42
C GLY A 257 -20.86 6.54 13.65
N LYS A 258 -21.30 7.63 13.06
CA LYS A 258 -22.63 7.78 12.41
C LYS A 258 -22.52 8.44 11.03
N ILE A 259 -23.47 8.17 10.17
CA ILE A 259 -23.91 9.14 9.16
C ILE A 259 -25.15 9.82 9.72
N LEU A 260 -25.09 11.15 9.85
CA LEU A 260 -26.23 11.99 10.20
C LEU A 260 -26.84 12.57 8.92
N ARG A 261 -28.17 12.78 8.88
CA ARG A 261 -28.87 13.46 7.79
C ARG A 261 -29.78 14.54 8.35
N ILE A 262 -29.62 15.75 7.82
CA ILE A 262 -30.35 16.94 8.27
C ILE A 262 -30.93 17.72 7.08
N ASP A 263 -31.96 18.51 7.34
CA ASP A 263 -32.42 19.58 6.44
C ASP A 263 -31.70 20.89 6.85
N PRO A 264 -30.72 21.36 6.11
CA PRO A 264 -29.96 22.54 6.50
C PRO A 264 -30.74 23.84 6.36
N LEU A 265 -31.89 23.83 5.64
CA LEU A 265 -32.75 25.01 5.44
C LEU A 265 -33.81 25.14 6.51
N ALA A 266 -34.26 24.04 7.15
CA ALA A 266 -35.24 24.08 8.25
C ALA A 266 -34.59 24.57 9.57
N ARG A 267 -35.47 24.87 10.58
CA ARG A 267 -35.02 25.48 11.84
C ARG A 267 -35.66 24.85 13.09
N ASP A 268 -36.23 23.68 12.95
CA ASP A 268 -36.95 22.96 14.00
C ASP A 268 -36.16 21.87 14.71
N GLY A 269 -34.88 21.68 14.29
CA GLY A 269 -33.98 20.75 14.91
C GLY A 269 -33.47 21.20 16.28
N ARG A 270 -32.66 20.38 16.91
CA ARG A 270 -32.17 20.45 18.30
C ARG A 270 -31.63 21.82 18.73
N ASN A 271 -30.89 22.50 17.89
CA ASN A 271 -30.27 23.81 18.18
C ASN A 271 -30.96 24.97 17.44
N GLY A 272 -32.04 24.71 16.69
CA GLY A 272 -32.76 25.71 15.89
C GLY A 272 -31.98 26.21 14.66
N ALA A 273 -30.92 25.54 14.27
CA ALA A 273 -30.08 25.92 13.12
C ALA A 273 -30.26 25.03 11.89
N TYR A 274 -30.94 23.93 12.02
CA TYR A 274 -31.30 22.97 10.96
C TYR A 274 -32.60 22.27 11.32
N GLY A 275 -33.11 21.40 10.45
CA GLY A 275 -34.23 20.51 10.73
C GLY A 275 -33.84 19.04 10.72
N VAL A 276 -34.66 18.19 11.31
CA VAL A 276 -34.53 16.75 11.28
C VAL A 276 -35.59 16.19 10.34
N PRO A 277 -35.23 15.56 9.21
CA PRO A 277 -36.20 15.01 8.27
C PRO A 277 -37.04 13.92 8.91
N ASP A 278 -38.39 13.97 8.71
CA ASP A 278 -39.32 12.94 9.18
C ASP A 278 -39.01 11.55 8.61
N SER A 279 -38.34 11.49 7.49
CA SER A 279 -37.88 10.26 6.82
C SER A 279 -36.59 9.65 7.40
N ASN A 280 -36.01 10.24 8.44
CA ASN A 280 -34.89 9.62 9.13
C ASN A 280 -35.37 8.37 9.90
N PRO A 281 -34.56 7.27 9.85
CA PRO A 281 -35.02 5.97 10.35
C PRO A 281 -35.27 5.90 11.86
N PHE A 282 -34.80 6.88 12.62
CA PHE A 282 -34.85 6.87 14.09
C PHE A 282 -35.57 8.10 14.68
N VAL A 283 -36.19 8.97 13.86
CA VAL A 283 -36.77 10.26 14.29
C VAL A 283 -37.79 10.12 15.41
N ASP A 284 -38.67 9.10 15.38
CA ASP A 284 -39.72 8.85 16.36
C ASP A 284 -39.29 8.00 17.55
N ARG A 285 -38.00 7.68 17.68
CA ARG A 285 -37.51 6.77 18.69
C ARG A 285 -37.03 7.51 19.94
N GLU A 286 -37.70 7.28 21.06
CA GLU A 286 -37.37 7.94 22.34
C GLU A 286 -35.95 7.62 22.79
N GLY A 287 -35.20 8.65 23.21
CA GLY A 287 -33.82 8.52 23.69
C GLY A 287 -32.77 8.36 22.59
N VAL A 288 -33.18 8.41 21.33
CA VAL A 288 -32.31 8.30 20.15
C VAL A 288 -32.15 9.67 19.49
N ILE A 289 -31.00 9.91 18.87
CA ILE A 289 -30.78 11.12 18.07
C ILE A 289 -31.48 10.95 16.72
N GLY A 290 -32.48 11.77 16.44
CA GLY A 290 -33.29 11.72 15.21
C GLY A 290 -32.51 12.02 13.94
N GLU A 291 -31.36 12.69 14.06
CA GLU A 291 -30.42 13.01 12.96
C GLU A 291 -29.73 11.77 12.40
N ILE A 292 -29.68 10.63 13.11
CA ILE A 292 -28.98 9.41 12.67
C ILE A 292 -29.66 8.81 11.44
N TRP A 293 -28.87 8.63 10.37
CA TRP A 293 -29.27 7.92 9.17
C TRP A 293 -28.73 6.49 9.11
N ALA A 294 -27.45 6.29 9.53
CA ALA A 294 -26.80 4.98 9.70
C ALA A 294 -25.77 5.06 10.83
N TYR A 295 -25.34 3.92 11.38
CA TYR A 295 -24.48 3.87 12.55
C TYR A 295 -23.51 2.68 12.58
N GLY A 296 -22.74 2.54 13.67
CA GLY A 296 -21.79 1.45 13.83
C GLY A 296 -20.53 1.62 12.99
N MET A 297 -19.97 2.84 12.96
CA MET A 297 -18.81 3.18 12.13
C MET A 297 -17.64 3.66 12.99
N ARG A 298 -16.41 3.37 12.53
CA ARG A 298 -15.18 3.91 13.11
C ARG A 298 -14.82 5.25 12.47
N ASP A 299 -14.40 5.21 11.22
CA ASP A 299 -14.07 6.38 10.41
C ASP A 299 -14.74 6.28 9.04
N PRO A 300 -15.99 6.75 8.91
CA PRO A 300 -16.69 6.83 7.64
C PRO A 300 -16.03 7.90 6.76
N HIS A 301 -14.97 7.49 6.05
CA HIS A 301 -13.98 8.41 5.50
C HIS A 301 -14.48 9.18 4.29
N ARG A 302 -15.01 8.45 3.30
CA ARG A 302 -15.55 9.03 2.06
C ARG A 302 -16.71 8.22 1.55
N PHE A 303 -17.76 8.91 1.09
CA PHE A 303 -18.88 8.29 0.44
C PHE A 303 -19.19 8.96 -0.91
N SER A 304 -19.84 8.22 -1.77
CA SER A 304 -20.30 8.70 -3.08
C SER A 304 -21.58 7.98 -3.48
N TRP A 305 -22.40 8.62 -4.33
CA TRP A 305 -23.54 7.95 -4.92
C TRP A 305 -23.24 7.41 -6.31
N ASP A 306 -23.67 6.18 -6.58
CA ASP A 306 -23.77 5.67 -7.95
C ASP A 306 -24.94 6.37 -8.63
N VAL A 307 -24.67 7.30 -9.51
CA VAL A 307 -25.68 8.16 -10.15
C VAL A 307 -26.69 7.41 -11.04
N GLU A 308 -26.43 6.17 -11.42
CA GLU A 308 -27.39 5.34 -12.15
C GLU A 308 -28.29 4.51 -11.22
N LYS A 309 -27.84 4.20 -10.02
CA LYS A 309 -28.55 3.31 -9.09
C LYS A 309 -29.10 4.02 -7.83
N GLY A 310 -28.62 5.23 -7.56
CA GLY A 310 -28.94 5.92 -6.30
C GLY A 310 -28.34 5.25 -5.05
N THR A 311 -27.34 4.37 -5.23
CA THR A 311 -26.69 3.64 -4.13
C THR A 311 -25.60 4.49 -3.50
N LEU A 312 -25.65 4.67 -2.17
CA LEU A 312 -24.57 5.29 -1.42
C LEU A 312 -23.49 4.25 -1.10
N LEU A 313 -22.28 4.45 -1.62
CA LEU A 313 -21.10 3.63 -1.35
C LEU A 313 -20.16 4.38 -0.41
N LEU A 314 -19.84 3.76 0.73
CA LEU A 314 -19.01 4.32 1.78
C LEU A 314 -17.69 3.56 1.88
N GLY A 315 -16.56 4.24 1.79
CA GLY A 315 -15.26 3.76 2.24
C GLY A 315 -15.11 3.96 3.74
N HIS A 316 -14.98 2.86 4.47
CA HIS A 316 -14.90 2.82 5.92
C HIS A 316 -13.54 2.29 6.36
N ILE A 317 -12.74 3.16 7.01
CA ILE A 317 -11.40 2.81 7.49
C ILE A 317 -11.52 1.96 8.76
N GLY A 318 -10.93 0.78 8.72
CA GLY A 318 -10.90 -0.17 9.82
C GLY A 318 -9.89 0.16 10.91
N GLN A 319 -9.88 -0.62 11.97
CA GLN A 319 -8.99 -0.43 13.12
C GLN A 319 -7.73 -1.26 13.01
N HIS A 320 -7.90 -2.54 12.73
CA HIS A 320 -6.82 -3.51 12.81
C HIS A 320 -6.24 -3.85 11.44
N ALA A 321 -7.10 -4.32 10.54
CA ALA A 321 -6.62 -4.88 9.28
C ALA A 321 -7.53 -4.67 8.07
N ILE A 322 -8.83 -4.41 8.21
CA ILE A 322 -9.77 -4.46 7.07
C ILE A 322 -10.24 -3.09 6.65
N GLU A 323 -10.04 -2.77 5.37
CA GLU A 323 -10.49 -1.55 4.71
C GLU A 323 -11.72 -1.87 3.84
N GLY A 324 -12.91 -1.43 4.25
CA GLY A 324 -14.16 -1.87 3.66
C GLY A 324 -14.88 -0.81 2.82
N VAL A 325 -15.57 -1.26 1.77
CA VAL A 325 -16.55 -0.50 1.01
C VAL A 325 -17.93 -1.09 1.27
N TYR A 326 -18.90 -0.22 1.64
CA TYR A 326 -20.23 -0.63 2.06
C TYR A 326 -21.30 0.02 1.18
N ASP A 327 -22.34 -0.74 0.80
CA ASP A 327 -23.63 -0.22 0.29
C ASP A 327 -24.50 0.15 1.49
N VAL A 328 -24.56 1.44 1.82
CA VAL A 328 -25.21 1.95 3.05
C VAL A 328 -26.60 2.48 2.76
N ARG A 329 -27.54 2.14 3.64
CA ARG A 329 -28.94 2.57 3.58
C ARG A 329 -29.43 3.10 4.92
N ALA A 330 -30.55 3.76 4.90
CA ALA A 330 -31.21 4.25 6.11
C ALA A 330 -31.41 3.13 7.14
N GLY A 331 -30.96 3.35 8.38
CA GLY A 331 -31.09 2.40 9.48
C GLY A 331 -29.98 1.38 9.62
N ASP A 332 -29.00 1.35 8.72
CA ASP A 332 -27.93 0.38 8.73
C ASP A 332 -26.99 0.50 9.94
N ASN A 333 -26.53 -0.67 10.42
CA ASN A 333 -25.48 -0.84 11.40
C ASN A 333 -24.28 -1.54 10.76
N LEU A 334 -23.14 -0.86 10.65
CA LEU A 334 -21.91 -1.44 10.08
C LEU A 334 -21.11 -2.28 11.10
N GLY A 335 -21.57 -2.33 12.36
CA GLY A 335 -21.08 -3.28 13.37
C GLY A 335 -19.89 -2.82 14.21
N TRP A 336 -19.22 -1.73 13.90
CA TRP A 336 -18.12 -1.23 14.73
C TRP A 336 -18.67 -0.75 16.10
N SER A 337 -18.11 -1.13 17.25
CA SER A 337 -16.83 -1.82 17.47
C SER A 337 -17.00 -3.31 17.88
N GLU A 338 -18.01 -4.00 17.38
CA GLU A 338 -18.21 -5.44 17.60
C GLU A 338 -17.56 -6.25 16.48
N ILE A 339 -17.60 -5.73 15.24
CA ILE A 339 -16.98 -6.35 14.06
C ILE A 339 -16.11 -5.36 13.29
N GLU A 340 -15.13 -5.88 12.59
CA GLU A 340 -14.36 -5.22 11.54
C GLU A 340 -14.43 -6.06 10.27
N GLY A 341 -15.01 -5.50 9.20
CA GLY A 341 -15.33 -6.25 8.00
C GLY A 341 -16.36 -7.36 8.27
N ARG A 342 -15.93 -8.60 8.16
CA ARG A 342 -16.74 -9.81 8.39
C ARG A 342 -16.29 -10.63 9.60
N LEU A 343 -15.38 -10.09 10.41
CA LEU A 343 -14.75 -10.76 11.53
C LEU A 343 -15.10 -10.05 12.84
N LEU A 344 -15.04 -10.78 13.95
CA LEU A 344 -15.25 -10.20 15.28
C LEU A 344 -14.00 -9.41 15.70
N TYR A 345 -14.24 -8.29 16.36
CA TYR A 345 -13.21 -7.45 16.96
C TYR A 345 -13.32 -7.53 18.50
N ASP A 346 -12.19 -7.67 19.18
CA ASP A 346 -12.13 -7.68 20.64
C ASP A 346 -11.34 -6.48 21.17
N ASN A 347 -12.02 -5.62 21.92
CA ASN A 347 -11.40 -4.49 22.59
C ASN A 347 -10.29 -4.86 23.61
N ALA A 348 -10.25 -6.10 24.07
CA ALA A 348 -9.21 -6.60 24.98
C ALA A 348 -7.94 -7.03 24.23
N ASP A 349 -8.07 -7.38 22.96
CA ASP A 349 -6.96 -7.72 22.06
C ASP A 349 -7.01 -6.87 20.79
N GLU A 350 -6.41 -5.70 20.85
CA GLU A 350 -6.34 -4.76 19.71
C GLU A 350 -5.49 -5.31 18.53
N CYS A 351 -4.95 -6.51 18.64
CA CYS A 351 -3.97 -7.08 17.72
C CYS A 351 -4.47 -8.27 16.91
N ALA A 352 -5.74 -8.63 17.04
CA ALA A 352 -6.31 -9.75 16.30
C ALA A 352 -7.77 -9.48 15.92
N LEU A 353 -8.17 -10.04 14.79
CA LEU A 353 -9.57 -10.28 14.43
C LEU A 353 -9.87 -11.76 14.66
N TYR A 354 -11.13 -12.10 14.86
CA TYR A 354 -11.54 -13.42 15.26
C TYR A 354 -12.62 -13.99 14.34
N THR A 355 -12.61 -15.29 14.13
CA THR A 355 -13.67 -15.98 13.40
C THR A 355 -15.01 -15.79 14.08
N VAL A 356 -16.08 -15.74 13.29
CA VAL A 356 -17.46 -15.65 13.78
C VAL A 356 -17.93 -17.06 14.16
N PRO A 357 -18.32 -17.33 15.43
CA PRO A 357 -18.90 -18.60 15.81
C PRO A 357 -20.23 -18.86 15.08
N ASP A 358 -20.59 -20.13 14.85
CA ASP A 358 -21.80 -20.53 14.13
C ASP A 358 -23.10 -20.03 14.77
N ASP A 359 -23.10 -19.82 16.10
CA ASP A 359 -24.22 -19.35 16.88
C ASP A 359 -24.25 -17.81 17.09
N TYR A 360 -23.29 -17.07 16.55
CA TYR A 360 -23.26 -15.61 16.62
C TYR A 360 -24.17 -14.99 15.57
N ASP A 361 -25.07 -14.12 15.98
CA ASP A 361 -26.05 -13.49 15.10
C ASP A 361 -25.47 -12.25 14.38
N MET A 362 -25.03 -12.43 13.15
CA MET A 362 -24.56 -11.36 12.26
C MET A 362 -25.67 -10.62 11.52
N SER A 363 -26.95 -11.04 11.66
CA SER A 363 -28.04 -10.51 10.83
C SER A 363 -28.36 -9.03 11.09
N GLY A 364 -27.93 -8.51 12.24
CA GLY A 364 -28.08 -7.08 12.60
C GLY A 364 -27.08 -6.15 11.91
N PHE A 365 -26.06 -6.69 11.22
CA PHE A 365 -24.98 -5.90 10.65
C PHE A 365 -25.04 -5.83 9.12
N THR A 366 -24.65 -4.68 8.60
CA THR A 366 -24.39 -4.48 7.17
C THR A 366 -22.93 -4.76 6.91
N LEU A 367 -22.66 -5.82 6.11
CA LEU A 367 -21.31 -6.27 5.80
C LEU A 367 -20.75 -5.57 4.55
N PRO A 368 -19.43 -5.49 4.39
CA PRO A 368 -18.81 -4.87 3.22
C PRO A 368 -19.19 -5.60 1.93
N VAL A 369 -19.25 -4.86 0.82
CA VAL A 369 -19.48 -5.38 -0.52
C VAL A 369 -18.17 -5.56 -1.30
N ALA A 370 -17.11 -4.94 -0.83
CA ALA A 370 -15.73 -5.12 -1.28
C ALA A 370 -14.78 -4.69 -0.15
N SER A 371 -13.66 -5.35 0.03
CA SER A 371 -12.65 -4.98 1.01
C SER A 371 -11.26 -5.45 0.59
N PHE A 372 -10.23 -4.86 1.19
CA PHE A 372 -8.86 -5.33 1.21
C PHE A 372 -8.32 -5.25 2.63
N ASP A 373 -7.27 -5.99 2.91
CA ASP A 373 -6.66 -5.95 4.22
C ASP A 373 -5.23 -5.38 4.20
N HIS A 374 -4.69 -5.28 5.39
CA HIS A 374 -3.31 -4.89 5.58
C HIS A 374 -2.44 -6.14 5.58
N ASP A 375 -1.44 -6.18 4.69
CA ASP A 375 -0.41 -7.22 4.66
C ASP A 375 0.87 -6.74 5.35
N PRO A 376 0.88 -6.66 6.68
CA PRO A 376 2.03 -6.13 7.39
C PRO A 376 3.22 -7.10 7.31
N PRO A 377 4.46 -6.60 7.25
CA PRO A 377 5.64 -7.44 7.34
C PRO A 377 5.65 -8.28 8.62
N ALA A 378 6.25 -9.46 8.58
CA ALA A 378 6.30 -10.43 9.69
C ALA A 378 6.76 -9.87 11.06
N ASN A 379 7.47 -8.75 11.09
CA ASN A 379 7.94 -8.06 12.31
C ASN A 379 7.11 -6.82 12.67
N TYR A 380 5.94 -6.68 12.07
CA TYR A 380 5.08 -5.53 12.32
C TYR A 380 4.52 -5.55 13.74
N SER A 381 4.52 -4.39 14.39
CA SER A 381 3.81 -4.21 15.66
C SER A 381 2.38 -3.77 15.37
N CYS A 382 1.40 -4.50 15.82
CA CYS A 382 -0.03 -4.18 15.63
C CYS A 382 -0.45 -2.78 16.13
N ARG A 383 0.37 -2.14 16.94
CA ARG A 383 0.16 -0.77 17.42
C ARG A 383 0.83 0.28 16.54
N SER A 384 1.52 -0.13 15.49
CA SER A 384 2.11 0.78 14.52
C SER A 384 1.10 1.08 13.42
N ASP A 385 1.28 2.20 12.74
CA ASP A 385 0.54 2.51 11.51
C ASP A 385 0.96 1.50 10.43
N SER A 386 0.04 0.66 9.97
CA SER A 386 0.28 -0.34 8.92
C SER A 386 0.58 0.30 7.57
N GLY A 387 0.22 1.59 7.43
CA GLY A 387 0.40 2.29 6.16
C GLY A 387 -0.67 1.99 5.13
N HIS A 388 -1.85 1.54 5.57
CA HIS A 388 -3.01 1.30 4.69
C HIS A 388 -4.25 2.03 5.21
N ALA A 389 -5.10 2.49 4.30
CA ALA A 389 -6.41 3.05 4.60
C ALA A 389 -7.21 3.22 3.29
N VAL A 390 -8.50 2.89 3.30
CA VAL A 390 -9.34 3.11 2.11
C VAL A 390 -9.53 4.62 1.85
N SER A 391 -9.24 5.05 0.62
CA SER A 391 -9.38 6.46 0.20
C SER A 391 -10.81 6.87 -0.10
N GLY A 392 -11.74 5.91 -0.18
CA GLY A 392 -13.02 6.07 -0.86
C GLY A 392 -12.86 6.02 -2.38
N GLY A 393 -13.95 6.15 -3.10
CA GLY A 393 -13.95 6.06 -4.57
C GLY A 393 -15.30 6.41 -5.19
N VAL A 394 -15.43 6.15 -6.48
CA VAL A 394 -16.64 6.46 -7.24
C VAL A 394 -16.97 5.33 -8.23
N VAL A 395 -18.26 5.12 -8.50
CA VAL A 395 -18.66 4.31 -9.66
C VAL A 395 -18.51 5.19 -10.91
N TYR A 396 -17.58 4.82 -11.76
CA TYR A 396 -17.31 5.61 -12.96
C TYR A 396 -18.48 5.53 -13.95
N ARG A 397 -19.00 6.70 -14.36
CA ARG A 397 -20.13 6.86 -15.29
C ARG A 397 -19.81 7.81 -16.44
N GLY A 398 -18.53 8.20 -16.59
CA GLY A 398 -18.07 9.11 -17.65
C GLY A 398 -17.87 8.43 -19.00
N GLY A 399 -17.12 9.11 -19.87
CA GLY A 399 -16.94 8.74 -21.27
C GLY A 399 -15.99 7.58 -21.56
N LEU A 400 -15.12 7.16 -20.61
CA LEU A 400 -14.16 6.08 -20.83
C LEU A 400 -14.84 4.71 -20.68
N GLY A 401 -15.13 4.05 -21.81
CA GLY A 401 -15.92 2.82 -21.86
C GLY A 401 -15.40 1.68 -20.99
N ASP A 402 -14.07 1.52 -20.92
CA ASP A 402 -13.44 0.45 -20.12
C ASP A 402 -13.65 0.62 -18.62
N LEU A 403 -13.89 1.84 -18.14
CA LEU A 403 -14.17 2.15 -16.74
C LEU A 403 -15.65 2.13 -16.40
N LYS A 404 -16.53 2.22 -17.40
CA LYS A 404 -17.97 2.38 -17.17
C LYS A 404 -18.53 1.25 -16.31
N GLY A 405 -19.17 1.61 -15.19
CA GLY A 405 -19.74 0.67 -14.24
C GLY A 405 -18.74 0.04 -13.27
N LYS A 406 -17.47 0.46 -13.27
CA LYS A 406 -16.49 0.06 -12.28
C LYS A 406 -16.49 1.05 -11.12
N TYR A 407 -16.47 0.53 -9.90
CA TYR A 407 -16.16 1.32 -8.71
C TYR A 407 -14.64 1.42 -8.64
N VAL A 408 -14.12 2.63 -8.81
CA VAL A 408 -12.69 2.95 -8.75
C VAL A 408 -12.38 3.60 -7.43
N PHE A 409 -11.46 3.04 -6.67
CA PHE A 409 -11.05 3.48 -5.34
C PHE A 409 -9.57 3.12 -5.11
N GLY A 410 -9.05 3.31 -3.91
CA GLY A 410 -7.65 2.99 -3.69
C GLY A 410 -7.23 2.93 -2.23
N ASP A 411 -5.96 2.63 -2.03
CA ASP A 411 -5.27 2.81 -0.77
C ASP A 411 -4.78 4.27 -0.66
N LEU A 412 -5.26 4.93 0.36
CA LEU A 412 -4.92 6.32 0.65
C LEU A 412 -3.42 6.51 0.84
N VAL A 413 -2.77 5.60 1.57
CA VAL A 413 -1.41 5.78 2.07
C VAL A 413 -0.36 5.50 1.01
N ASN A 414 -0.40 4.32 0.40
CA ASN A 414 0.59 3.91 -0.61
C ASN A 414 0.22 4.31 -2.04
N GLY A 415 -1.07 4.69 -2.27
CA GLY A 415 -1.54 5.17 -3.56
C GLY A 415 -1.90 4.07 -4.57
N GLU A 416 -2.08 2.85 -4.13
CA GLU A 416 -2.59 1.79 -4.99
C GLU A 416 -4.02 2.09 -5.43
N VAL A 417 -4.31 1.85 -6.71
CA VAL A 417 -5.63 2.10 -7.29
C VAL A 417 -6.28 0.76 -7.64
N TYR A 418 -7.49 0.59 -7.16
CA TYR A 418 -8.28 -0.62 -7.36
C TYR A 418 -9.55 -0.33 -8.16
N TRP A 419 -10.10 -1.37 -8.74
CA TRP A 419 -11.46 -1.35 -9.26
C TRP A 419 -12.17 -2.66 -8.97
N THR A 420 -13.49 -2.57 -8.89
CA THR A 420 -14.39 -3.73 -8.91
C THR A 420 -15.62 -3.43 -9.76
N ASP A 421 -16.26 -4.45 -10.31
CA ASP A 421 -17.50 -4.27 -11.06
C ASP A 421 -18.65 -3.96 -10.10
N SER A 422 -19.29 -2.79 -10.24
CA SER A 422 -20.38 -2.37 -9.36
C SER A 422 -21.60 -3.33 -9.39
N ARG A 423 -21.68 -4.24 -10.38
CA ARG A 423 -22.70 -5.30 -10.41
C ARG A 423 -22.38 -6.47 -9.50
N GLN A 424 -21.11 -6.66 -9.14
CA GLN A 424 -20.66 -7.67 -8.17
C GLN A 424 -20.79 -7.18 -6.73
N MET A 425 -20.79 -5.88 -6.50
CA MET A 425 -20.96 -5.26 -5.18
C MET A 425 -22.39 -5.47 -4.69
N ARG A 426 -22.66 -6.67 -4.16
CA ARG A 426 -24.01 -7.10 -3.78
C ARG A 426 -24.17 -7.13 -2.28
N ARG A 427 -25.00 -6.25 -1.77
CA ARG A 427 -25.37 -6.25 -0.36
C ARG A 427 -25.98 -7.60 0.06
N GLY A 428 -25.56 -8.09 1.23
CA GLY A 428 -26.05 -9.37 1.80
C GLY A 428 -25.50 -10.61 1.08
N SER A 429 -24.55 -10.47 0.15
CA SER A 429 -23.84 -11.61 -0.42
C SER A 429 -22.89 -12.25 0.59
N SER A 430 -22.75 -13.57 0.54
CA SER A 430 -21.72 -14.30 1.28
C SER A 430 -20.31 -14.01 0.75
N GLU A 431 -20.19 -13.61 -0.53
CA GLU A 431 -18.95 -13.30 -1.20
C GLU A 431 -18.90 -11.80 -1.52
N GLU A 432 -17.75 -11.20 -1.35
CA GLU A 432 -17.47 -9.83 -1.76
C GLU A 432 -17.12 -9.76 -3.25
N ALA A 433 -17.18 -8.55 -3.79
CA ALA A 433 -16.77 -8.32 -5.16
C ALA A 433 -15.25 -8.45 -5.31
N THR A 434 -14.82 -9.15 -6.35
CA THR A 434 -13.39 -9.33 -6.65
C THR A 434 -12.71 -7.98 -6.90
N LEU A 435 -11.62 -7.74 -6.19
CA LEU A 435 -10.78 -6.56 -6.40
C LEU A 435 -9.77 -6.77 -7.52
N HIS A 436 -9.58 -5.72 -8.29
CA HIS A 436 -8.59 -5.67 -9.36
C HIS A 436 -7.67 -4.47 -9.16
N GLN A 437 -6.36 -4.69 -9.12
CA GLN A 437 -5.36 -3.64 -9.05
C GLN A 437 -5.10 -3.05 -10.43
N MET A 438 -5.21 -1.73 -10.55
CA MET A 438 -4.97 -1.01 -11.80
C MET A 438 -3.48 -0.69 -12.00
N GLN A 439 -3.09 -0.61 -13.27
CA GLN A 439 -1.83 0.01 -13.66
C GLN A 439 -2.03 1.52 -13.89
N LEU A 440 -1.00 2.31 -13.66
CA LEU A 440 -1.01 3.74 -13.92
C LEU A 440 0.04 4.09 -14.95
N PHE A 441 -0.27 5.00 -15.85
CA PHE A 441 0.60 5.45 -16.92
C PHE A 441 0.57 6.97 -17.00
N ASP A 442 1.70 7.58 -17.34
CA ASP A 442 1.71 8.97 -17.78
C ASP A 442 1.25 9.10 -19.25
N THR A 443 1.15 10.32 -19.73
CA THR A 443 0.75 10.61 -21.11
C THR A 443 1.77 10.16 -22.16
N SER A 444 3.01 9.86 -21.77
CA SER A 444 4.01 9.25 -22.65
C SER A 444 3.83 7.75 -22.79
N GLY A 445 2.96 7.13 -21.96
CA GLY A 445 2.74 5.70 -21.89
C GLY A 445 3.71 4.96 -20.99
N LYS A 446 4.49 5.68 -20.17
CA LYS A 446 5.35 5.10 -19.14
C LYS A 446 4.48 4.65 -17.98
N ARG A 447 4.68 3.39 -17.51
CA ARG A 447 4.02 2.87 -16.32
C ARG A 447 4.71 3.44 -15.07
N LEU A 448 3.92 3.90 -14.12
CA LEU A 448 4.36 4.50 -12.87
C LEU A 448 3.41 4.07 -11.74
N SER A 449 3.92 4.00 -10.51
CA SER A 449 3.08 3.96 -9.32
C SER A 449 2.68 5.39 -8.91
N MET A 450 1.70 5.54 -8.02
CA MET A 450 1.42 6.87 -7.45
C MET A 450 2.59 7.40 -6.64
N GLN A 451 3.36 6.53 -5.99
CA GLN A 451 4.58 6.93 -5.29
C GLN A 451 5.61 7.55 -6.25
N ASP A 452 5.71 7.02 -7.48
CA ASP A 452 6.57 7.60 -8.53
C ASP A 452 6.03 8.94 -9.02
N PHE A 453 4.71 9.08 -9.20
CA PHE A 453 4.08 10.36 -9.58
C PHE A 453 4.31 11.46 -8.54
N VAL A 454 4.41 11.11 -7.26
CA VAL A 454 4.59 12.08 -6.17
C VAL A 454 6.02 12.19 -5.65
N ASP A 455 6.91 11.29 -6.06
CA ASP A 455 8.29 11.14 -5.53
C ASP A 455 8.33 11.05 -4.00
N HIS A 456 7.40 10.28 -3.43
CA HIS A 456 7.28 10.13 -1.97
C HIS A 456 6.62 8.78 -1.61
N PRO A 457 7.10 8.05 -0.57
CA PRO A 457 6.56 6.76 -0.18
C PRO A 457 5.12 6.81 0.37
N ARG A 458 4.69 7.95 0.89
CA ARG A 458 3.30 8.16 1.33
C ARG A 458 2.61 9.16 0.42
N VAL A 459 1.59 8.70 -0.29
CA VAL A 459 0.87 9.47 -1.32
C VAL A 459 -0.20 10.37 -0.73
N ASP A 460 -0.99 9.85 0.21
CA ASP A 460 -2.25 10.41 0.70
C ASP A 460 -3.24 10.68 -0.45
N LEU A 461 -3.53 9.58 -1.21
CA LEU A 461 -4.37 9.56 -2.41
C LEU A 461 -5.83 9.97 -2.13
N ARG A 462 -6.42 10.75 -3.05
CA ARG A 462 -7.84 11.11 -3.06
C ARG A 462 -8.41 11.03 -4.47
N PHE A 463 -9.74 10.96 -4.54
CA PHE A 463 -10.49 10.94 -5.79
C PHE A 463 -11.53 12.06 -5.83
N GLY A 464 -11.94 12.42 -7.04
CA GLY A 464 -13.08 13.29 -7.29
C GLY A 464 -13.53 13.22 -8.73
N THR A 465 -14.63 13.89 -9.06
CA THR A 465 -15.22 13.91 -10.40
C THR A 465 -15.72 15.31 -10.76
N ASP A 466 -15.79 15.60 -12.05
CA ASP A 466 -16.54 16.73 -12.59
C ASP A 466 -18.00 16.34 -12.94
N SER A 467 -18.77 17.26 -13.48
CA SER A 467 -20.16 17.06 -13.91
C SER A 467 -20.29 16.05 -15.05
N ASP A 468 -19.29 15.97 -15.94
CA ASP A 468 -19.18 14.97 -17.02
C ASP A 468 -18.73 13.59 -16.50
N ARG A 469 -18.53 13.46 -15.17
CA ARG A 469 -18.08 12.23 -14.50
C ARG A 469 -16.67 11.80 -14.93
N ASN A 470 -15.82 12.71 -15.39
CA ASN A 470 -14.40 12.43 -15.53
C ASN A 470 -13.79 12.18 -14.15
N LEU A 471 -12.84 11.27 -14.09
CA LEU A 471 -12.18 10.87 -12.84
C LEU A 471 -10.89 11.68 -12.64
N TYR A 472 -10.70 12.15 -11.43
CA TYR A 472 -9.50 12.83 -10.98
C TYR A 472 -8.87 12.11 -9.81
N LEU A 473 -7.53 12.08 -9.80
CA LEU A 473 -6.71 11.65 -8.70
C LEU A 473 -5.92 12.83 -8.15
N LEU A 474 -5.76 12.92 -6.84
CA LEU A 474 -4.96 13.97 -6.21
C LEU A 474 -4.17 13.40 -5.03
N ALA A 475 -3.05 14.03 -4.72
CA ALA A 475 -2.17 13.61 -3.66
C ALA A 475 -1.68 14.78 -2.81
N LYS A 476 -1.72 14.59 -1.48
CA LYS A 476 -1.19 15.59 -0.52
C LYS A 476 0.34 15.69 -0.58
N ALA A 477 1.01 14.61 -0.96
CA ALA A 477 2.47 14.53 -0.95
C ALA A 477 3.13 15.65 -1.76
N ASN A 478 2.60 15.96 -2.94
CA ASN A 478 3.14 16.99 -3.84
C ASN A 478 2.12 18.06 -4.28
N GLY A 479 0.88 17.96 -3.81
CA GLY A 479 -0.18 18.92 -4.14
C GLY A 479 -0.68 18.89 -5.56
N LYS A 480 -0.42 17.82 -6.29
CA LYS A 480 -0.80 17.67 -7.70
C LYS A 480 -2.15 16.99 -7.86
N ILE A 481 -2.78 17.31 -8.98
CA ILE A 481 -4.06 16.79 -9.44
C ILE A 481 -3.87 16.24 -10.85
N TRP A 482 -4.36 15.03 -11.08
CA TRP A 482 -4.35 14.35 -12.37
C TRP A 482 -5.76 14.04 -12.83
N LYS A 483 -6.04 14.28 -14.10
CA LYS A 483 -7.23 13.80 -14.78
C LYS A 483 -6.93 12.46 -15.45
N VAL A 484 -7.85 11.52 -15.34
CA VAL A 484 -7.81 10.29 -16.15
C VAL A 484 -8.29 10.61 -17.55
N VAL A 485 -7.36 10.64 -18.50
CA VAL A 485 -7.64 11.06 -19.88
C VAL A 485 -7.85 9.89 -20.84
N ASN A 486 -7.39 8.71 -20.48
CA ASN A 486 -7.53 7.51 -21.30
C ASN A 486 -7.41 6.25 -20.46
N THR A 487 -7.74 5.10 -21.06
CA THR A 487 -7.45 3.77 -20.53
C THR A 487 -6.58 3.00 -21.52
N VAL A 488 -5.77 2.10 -20.99
CA VAL A 488 -4.93 1.20 -21.78
C VAL A 488 -5.06 -0.22 -21.24
N HIS A 489 -4.87 -1.22 -22.12
CA HIS A 489 -4.80 -2.61 -21.72
C HIS A 489 -3.40 -3.15 -21.99
N ARG A 490 -2.65 -3.39 -20.89
CA ARG A 490 -1.35 -4.05 -20.96
C ARG A 490 -1.37 -5.32 -20.12
N PRO A 491 -1.32 -6.50 -20.77
CA PRO A 491 -1.16 -7.75 -20.05
C PRO A 491 0.09 -7.72 -19.18
N TRP A 492 0.01 -8.24 -17.97
CA TRP A 492 1.17 -8.46 -17.10
C TRP A 492 2.14 -9.46 -17.74
N PRO A 493 3.42 -9.43 -17.36
CA PRO A 493 4.55 -9.60 -18.28
C PRO A 493 4.23 -10.61 -19.36
N SER A 494 3.95 -10.13 -20.56
CA SER A 494 3.56 -10.96 -21.69
C SER A 494 4.63 -11.97 -22.06
N GLU A 495 5.89 -11.65 -21.75
CA GLU A 495 7.08 -12.45 -21.99
C GLU A 495 7.21 -13.62 -21.03
N VAL A 496 6.54 -13.59 -19.88
CA VAL A 496 6.58 -14.67 -18.89
C VAL A 496 5.48 -15.69 -19.18
N VAL A 497 5.82 -16.97 -19.08
CA VAL A 497 4.86 -18.08 -19.23
C VAL A 497 3.73 -17.93 -18.22
N PRO A 498 2.45 -18.08 -18.62
CA PRO A 498 1.32 -17.86 -17.72
C PRO A 498 1.38 -18.62 -16.39
N SER A 499 1.83 -19.87 -16.40
CA SER A 499 1.96 -20.70 -15.18
C SER A 499 3.03 -20.20 -14.20
N MET A 500 3.88 -19.26 -14.60
CA MET A 500 4.94 -18.71 -13.77
C MET A 500 4.61 -17.34 -13.20
N ARG A 501 3.58 -16.67 -13.74
CA ARG A 501 3.27 -15.28 -13.39
C ARG A 501 2.80 -15.11 -11.95
N GLU A 502 2.03 -16.04 -11.46
CA GLU A 502 1.50 -16.03 -10.10
C GLU A 502 2.59 -16.06 -9.03
N ASN A 503 3.70 -16.72 -9.33
CA ASN A 503 4.86 -16.84 -8.44
C ASN A 503 6.01 -15.89 -8.79
N LEU A 504 5.77 -14.94 -9.68
CA LEU A 504 6.76 -13.98 -10.12
C LEU A 504 6.86 -12.84 -9.12
N VAL A 505 7.85 -12.85 -8.26
CA VAL A 505 8.07 -11.80 -7.27
C VAL A 505 8.65 -10.55 -7.93
N SER A 506 9.70 -10.70 -8.74
CA SER A 506 10.35 -9.58 -9.45
C SER A 506 10.70 -9.95 -10.87
N TYR A 507 10.50 -9.02 -11.80
CA TYR A 507 10.85 -9.18 -13.22
C TYR A 507 11.36 -7.86 -13.82
N TYR A 508 12.53 -7.89 -14.41
CA TYR A 508 13.18 -6.74 -15.02
C TYR A 508 13.49 -7.03 -16.50
N ASP A 509 12.75 -6.38 -17.37
CA ASP A 509 12.89 -6.52 -18.83
C ASP A 509 13.80 -5.44 -19.45
N PHE A 510 14.18 -4.44 -18.66
CA PHE A 510 15.02 -3.30 -19.06
C PHE A 510 14.42 -2.42 -20.16
N GLU A 511 13.12 -2.58 -20.44
CA GLU A 511 12.36 -1.76 -21.38
C GLU A 511 11.67 -0.57 -20.71
N HIS A 512 11.69 -0.50 -19.36
CA HIS A 512 10.92 0.45 -18.56
C HIS A 512 11.79 1.17 -17.52
N PRO A 513 12.81 1.93 -17.94
CA PRO A 513 13.66 2.65 -17.01
C PRO A 513 12.87 3.73 -16.27
N PHE A 514 12.99 3.75 -14.95
CA PHE A 514 12.33 4.77 -14.10
C PHE A 514 12.96 6.15 -14.26
N ALA A 515 14.28 6.20 -14.32
CA ALA A 515 15.02 7.43 -14.62
C ALA A 515 16.11 7.10 -15.63
N PRO A 516 16.42 7.99 -16.58
CA PRO A 516 17.40 7.70 -17.62
C PRO A 516 18.71 7.13 -17.05
N GLY A 517 19.01 5.88 -17.40
CA GLY A 517 20.27 5.20 -17.08
C GLY A 517 20.51 4.79 -15.63
N SER A 518 19.57 5.00 -14.69
CA SER A 518 19.86 4.78 -13.27
C SER A 518 18.99 3.76 -12.56
N ARG A 519 17.75 3.55 -13.00
CA ARG A 519 16.79 2.64 -12.39
C ARG A 519 16.00 1.89 -13.44
N GLU A 520 15.53 0.71 -13.06
CA GLU A 520 14.63 -0.09 -13.86
C GLU A 520 13.38 -0.45 -13.06
N GLU A 521 12.22 -0.31 -13.65
CA GLU A 521 10.95 -0.65 -13.04
C GLU A 521 10.74 -2.17 -13.05
N ASP A 522 10.38 -2.71 -11.88
CA ASP A 522 9.97 -4.09 -11.76
C ASP A 522 8.62 -4.32 -12.43
N GLN A 523 8.58 -5.22 -13.38
CA GLN A 523 7.37 -5.68 -14.06
C GLN A 523 6.73 -6.88 -13.34
N GLY A 524 7.35 -7.36 -12.27
CA GLY A 524 6.86 -8.44 -11.43
C GLY A 524 5.91 -7.98 -10.34
N PHE A 525 5.75 -8.81 -9.32
CA PHE A 525 4.77 -8.58 -8.26
C PHE A 525 5.23 -7.57 -7.21
N SER A 526 6.51 -7.59 -6.86
CA SER A 526 7.05 -6.80 -5.75
C SER A 526 7.15 -5.30 -6.01
N ARG A 527 7.18 -4.88 -7.27
CA ARG A 527 7.43 -3.49 -7.69
C ARG A 527 8.70 -2.88 -7.11
N THR A 528 9.70 -3.70 -6.84
CA THR A 528 11.00 -3.27 -6.35
C THR A 528 11.76 -2.57 -7.46
N LEU A 529 12.17 -1.32 -7.24
CA LEU A 529 13.05 -0.63 -8.17
C LEU A 529 14.46 -1.22 -8.11
N LEU A 530 15.00 -1.59 -9.26
CA LEU A 530 16.37 -1.97 -9.42
C LEU A 530 17.21 -0.73 -9.70
N ASN A 531 18.11 -0.40 -8.80
CA ASN A 531 18.99 0.74 -8.94
C ASN A 531 20.31 0.29 -9.57
N GLN A 532 20.77 1.02 -10.58
CA GLN A 532 22.14 0.89 -11.06
C GLN A 532 23.08 1.66 -10.12
N VAL A 533 24.12 1.00 -9.66
CA VAL A 533 25.04 1.51 -8.64
C VAL A 533 26.39 1.80 -9.29
N ASN A 534 26.96 2.96 -8.96
CA ASN A 534 28.27 3.44 -9.42
C ASN A 534 28.43 3.49 -10.95
N GLY A 535 28.83 4.59 -11.49
CA GLY A 535 29.31 4.81 -12.84
C GLY A 535 28.50 4.25 -14.03
N GLY A 536 27.64 3.30 -13.79
CA GLY A 536 26.84 2.66 -14.81
C GLY A 536 25.71 3.54 -15.30
N ASN A 537 25.72 3.90 -16.56
CA ASN A 537 24.71 4.74 -17.17
C ASN A 537 23.90 4.04 -18.25
N ASP A 538 24.30 2.80 -18.62
CA ASP A 538 23.77 2.15 -19.80
C ASP A 538 22.83 0.99 -19.45
N MET A 539 21.73 1.28 -18.75
CA MET A 539 20.63 0.34 -18.65
C MET A 539 20.01 0.06 -20.02
N GLN A 540 20.09 1.01 -20.92
CA GLN A 540 19.50 0.91 -22.25
C GLN A 540 20.56 0.65 -23.30
N VAL A 541 21.05 -0.58 -23.38
CA VAL A 541 21.91 -1.02 -24.47
C VAL A 541 21.03 -1.63 -25.58
N THR A 542 21.26 -1.21 -26.80
CA THR A 542 20.48 -1.68 -27.97
C THR A 542 20.75 -3.13 -28.37
N ASP A 543 21.67 -3.81 -27.72
CA ASP A 543 21.97 -5.22 -27.92
C ASP A 543 21.08 -6.09 -27.01
N SER A 544 19.96 -6.48 -27.51
CA SER A 544 18.95 -7.24 -26.78
C SER A 544 19.09 -8.77 -26.98
N ALA A 545 18.55 -9.52 -26.03
CA ALA A 545 18.67 -10.97 -26.00
C ALA A 545 17.79 -11.70 -27.04
N TYR A 546 16.67 -11.10 -27.41
CA TYR A 546 15.67 -11.73 -28.27
C TYR A 546 14.82 -10.69 -29.04
N ARG A 547 14.07 -11.16 -29.99
CA ARG A 547 13.42 -10.32 -31.01
C ARG A 547 12.49 -9.22 -30.48
N THR A 548 11.82 -9.42 -29.33
CA THR A 548 10.86 -8.47 -28.75
C THR A 548 11.45 -7.59 -27.66
N SER A 549 12.71 -7.79 -27.34
CA SER A 549 13.47 -6.93 -26.44
C SER A 549 14.27 -5.91 -27.24
N ASN A 550 14.38 -4.68 -26.74
CA ASN A 550 15.15 -3.60 -27.35
C ASN A 550 16.35 -3.21 -26.49
N ASN A 551 16.28 -3.42 -25.18
CA ASN A 551 17.26 -2.97 -24.22
C ASN A 551 17.77 -4.09 -23.32
N ALA A 552 18.95 -3.90 -22.77
CA ALA A 552 19.55 -4.78 -21.79
C ALA A 552 20.42 -3.96 -20.82
N LEU A 553 20.58 -4.47 -19.60
CA LEU A 553 21.47 -3.88 -18.61
C LEU A 553 22.93 -4.22 -18.93
N GLN A 554 23.80 -3.21 -18.95
CA GLN A 554 25.25 -3.41 -18.97
C GLN A 554 25.81 -3.35 -17.54
N THR A 555 26.54 -4.39 -17.15
CA THR A 555 27.39 -4.37 -15.96
C THR A 555 28.87 -4.44 -16.36
N GLN A 556 29.76 -3.87 -15.57
CA GLN A 556 31.19 -3.80 -15.91
C GLN A 556 32.04 -3.69 -14.67
N GLN A 557 33.13 -4.43 -14.65
CA GLN A 557 34.28 -4.18 -13.78
C GLN A 557 35.10 -3.03 -14.37
N VAL A 558 35.33 -1.98 -13.57
CA VAL A 558 36.04 -0.78 -14.06
C VAL A 558 37.49 -0.81 -13.73
N ALA A 559 37.90 -1.02 -12.50
CA ALA A 559 39.29 -1.00 -12.07
C ALA A 559 39.63 -2.15 -11.08
N PRO A 560 39.74 -3.39 -11.57
CA PRO A 560 39.85 -4.56 -10.70
C PRO A 560 41.08 -4.57 -9.78
N GLU A 561 42.15 -3.84 -10.13
CA GLU A 561 43.34 -3.68 -9.34
C GLU A 561 43.27 -2.62 -8.24
N VAL A 562 42.23 -1.79 -8.27
CA VAL A 562 41.95 -0.74 -7.27
C VAL A 562 40.88 -1.25 -6.33
N ASN A 563 41.17 -1.29 -5.05
CA ASN A 563 40.19 -1.69 -4.04
C ASN A 563 39.19 -0.52 -3.80
N GLY A 564 38.29 -0.34 -4.74
CA GLY A 564 37.24 0.68 -4.74
C GLY A 564 35.86 0.10 -5.06
N ASN A 565 34.85 0.95 -5.18
CA ASN A 565 33.51 0.55 -5.60
C ASN A 565 33.10 1.38 -6.81
N ASP A 566 33.78 1.17 -7.91
CA ASP A 566 33.55 1.83 -9.19
C ASP A 566 32.92 0.92 -10.25
N ASP A 567 32.59 -0.33 -9.88
CA ASP A 567 31.91 -1.28 -10.76
C ASP A 567 30.55 -0.78 -11.20
N TRP A 568 30.21 -1.05 -12.44
CA TRP A 568 28.83 -0.93 -12.91
C TRP A 568 28.05 -2.17 -12.52
N LYS A 569 27.16 -2.03 -11.58
CA LYS A 569 26.31 -3.10 -11.05
C LYS A 569 24.91 -2.58 -10.75
N ALA A 570 23.98 -3.48 -10.57
CA ALA A 570 22.62 -3.11 -10.20
C ALA A 570 22.14 -3.91 -8.98
N GLY A 571 21.12 -3.41 -8.31
CA GLY A 571 20.54 -4.10 -7.19
C GLY A 571 19.54 -3.26 -6.39
N SER A 572 18.91 -3.93 -5.46
CA SER A 572 18.09 -3.32 -4.40
C SER A 572 18.62 -3.80 -3.07
N TRP A 573 18.65 -2.93 -2.07
CA TRP A 573 19.12 -3.30 -0.75
C TRP A 573 18.49 -2.46 0.37
N ASN A 574 18.06 -3.13 1.43
CA ASN A 574 17.73 -2.52 2.69
C ASN A 574 18.14 -3.46 3.84
N GLN A 575 18.97 -2.96 4.78
CA GLN A 575 19.42 -3.77 5.92
C GLN A 575 18.31 -4.27 6.82
N ASN A 576 17.15 -3.61 6.83
CA ASN A 576 15.96 -3.96 7.61
C ASN A 576 14.96 -4.82 6.81
N GLY A 577 15.35 -5.27 5.62
CA GLY A 577 14.51 -5.99 4.67
C GLY A 577 13.87 -5.07 3.63
N VAL A 578 13.70 -5.58 2.43
CA VAL A 578 12.95 -4.93 1.34
C VAL A 578 11.53 -5.48 1.40
N ALA A 579 10.58 -4.68 1.84
CA ALA A 579 9.19 -5.11 2.07
C ALA A 579 8.55 -5.76 0.83
N SER A 580 8.80 -5.19 -0.35
CA SER A 580 8.32 -5.71 -1.64
C SER A 580 8.89 -7.08 -2.04
N LEU A 581 9.92 -7.57 -1.35
CA LEU A 581 10.50 -8.90 -1.53
C LEU A 581 10.05 -9.89 -0.44
N ALA A 582 9.08 -9.51 0.39
CA ALA A 582 8.55 -10.32 1.48
C ALA A 582 8.20 -11.77 1.08
N PRO A 583 7.66 -12.07 -0.13
CA PRO A 583 7.39 -13.45 -0.53
C PRO A 583 8.58 -14.42 -0.44
N PHE A 584 9.82 -13.89 -0.49
CA PHE A 584 11.00 -14.72 -0.30
C PHE A 584 11.29 -15.08 1.16
N ALA A 585 10.70 -14.43 2.13
CA ALA A 585 11.02 -14.63 3.56
C ALA A 585 10.73 -16.06 4.03
N GLY A 586 9.56 -16.58 3.70
CA GLY A 586 9.14 -17.94 4.04
C GLY A 586 9.24 -18.94 2.89
N ALA A 587 9.73 -18.52 1.72
CA ALA A 587 9.71 -19.35 0.52
C ALA A 587 10.50 -20.64 0.71
N GLU A 588 9.85 -21.78 0.53
CA GLU A 588 10.47 -23.10 0.52
C GLU A 588 11.30 -23.36 -0.74
N GLN A 589 11.00 -22.60 -1.81
CA GLN A 589 11.66 -22.73 -3.10
C GLN A 589 11.89 -21.36 -3.72
N ILE A 590 12.93 -21.22 -4.54
CA ILE A 590 13.23 -19.99 -5.29
C ILE A 590 13.69 -20.35 -6.70
N THR A 591 13.41 -19.48 -7.66
CA THR A 591 14.01 -19.49 -8.99
C THR A 591 14.66 -18.15 -9.29
N VAL A 592 15.88 -18.18 -9.83
CA VAL A 592 16.57 -17.03 -10.42
C VAL A 592 16.84 -17.35 -11.88
N ALA A 593 16.33 -16.53 -12.80
CA ALA A 593 16.48 -16.76 -14.23
C ALA A 593 16.68 -15.45 -15.00
N GLY A 594 17.19 -15.55 -16.22
CA GLY A 594 17.36 -14.41 -17.12
C GLY A 594 18.27 -14.72 -18.29
N TRP A 595 18.45 -13.71 -19.13
CA TRP A 595 19.40 -13.75 -20.23
C TRP A 595 20.72 -13.10 -19.81
N PHE A 596 21.82 -13.75 -20.19
CA PHE A 596 23.17 -13.30 -19.85
C PHE A 596 24.07 -13.37 -21.07
N LYS A 597 24.88 -12.33 -21.27
CA LYS A 597 25.92 -12.27 -22.27
C LYS A 597 27.20 -11.82 -21.59
N VAL A 598 28.22 -12.67 -21.59
CA VAL A 598 29.50 -12.42 -20.95
C VAL A 598 30.45 -11.81 -21.95
N ASP A 599 31.03 -10.67 -21.62
CA ASP A 599 32.01 -9.95 -22.48
C ASP A 599 33.47 -10.06 -21.97
N MET A 600 33.76 -11.09 -21.19
CA MET A 600 35.09 -11.36 -20.65
C MET A 600 35.56 -12.77 -20.99
N ASP A 601 36.87 -12.95 -21.04
CA ASP A 601 37.53 -14.26 -21.32
C ASP A 601 37.83 -15.06 -20.05
N GLY A 602 37.72 -14.44 -18.88
CA GLY A 602 38.03 -15.04 -17.60
C GLY A 602 37.58 -14.16 -16.45
N PRO A 603 37.74 -14.65 -15.22
CA PRO A 603 37.42 -13.87 -14.03
C PRO A 603 38.30 -12.63 -13.94
N ALA A 604 37.79 -11.65 -13.19
CA ALA A 604 38.57 -10.48 -12.83
C ALA A 604 39.86 -10.83 -12.07
N LEU A 605 40.83 -9.94 -12.07
CA LEU A 605 42.12 -10.17 -11.43
C LEU A 605 42.03 -10.52 -9.95
N ASN A 606 41.09 -9.89 -9.22
CA ASN A 606 40.82 -10.14 -7.82
C ASN A 606 39.92 -11.36 -7.55
N SER A 607 39.47 -12.07 -8.59
CA SER A 607 38.63 -13.26 -8.49
C SER A 607 39.39 -14.55 -8.75
N VAL A 608 40.68 -14.48 -8.97
CA VAL A 608 41.51 -15.62 -9.40
C VAL A 608 42.31 -16.18 -8.21
N THR A 609 41.65 -16.73 -7.23
CA THR A 609 42.30 -17.46 -6.15
C THR A 609 41.87 -18.92 -6.14
N ALA A 610 42.71 -19.78 -5.59
CA ALA A 610 42.42 -21.20 -5.43
C ALA A 610 41.60 -21.51 -4.16
N ASP A 611 41.41 -20.53 -3.30
CA ASP A 611 40.61 -20.69 -2.07
C ASP A 611 39.12 -20.61 -2.39
N PRO A 612 38.35 -21.71 -2.25
CA PRO A 612 36.91 -21.70 -2.51
C PRO A 612 36.10 -20.83 -1.53
N ASN A 613 36.73 -20.43 -0.42
CA ASN A 613 36.10 -19.53 0.56
C ASN A 613 36.46 -18.06 0.28
N ASP A 614 37.36 -17.79 -0.68
CA ASP A 614 37.63 -16.43 -1.08
C ASP A 614 36.46 -15.88 -1.89
N ARG A 615 35.81 -14.87 -1.34
CA ARG A 615 34.70 -14.17 -1.97
C ARG A 615 35.01 -13.46 -3.28
N PHE A 616 36.29 -13.25 -3.57
CA PHE A 616 36.78 -12.76 -4.87
C PHE A 616 36.86 -13.86 -5.93
N ASN A 617 36.60 -15.09 -5.52
CA ASN A 617 36.65 -16.27 -6.37
C ASN A 617 35.33 -16.57 -7.09
N ALA A 618 34.46 -15.62 -7.14
CA ALA A 618 33.15 -15.74 -7.74
C ALA A 618 32.86 -14.54 -8.67
N ILE A 619 32.07 -14.76 -9.68
CA ILE A 619 31.52 -13.71 -10.57
C ILE A 619 30.02 -13.76 -10.50
N GLY A 620 29.41 -12.72 -9.91
CA GLY A 620 27.99 -12.67 -9.69
C GLY A 620 27.22 -12.37 -10.97
N LEU A 621 26.19 -13.17 -11.27
CA LEU A 621 25.25 -12.89 -12.33
C LEU A 621 23.99 -12.25 -11.74
N ALA A 622 23.18 -13.01 -10.99
CA ALA A 622 21.99 -12.50 -10.33
C ALA A 622 21.66 -13.31 -9.08
N GLY A 623 20.95 -12.69 -8.11
CA GLY A 623 20.53 -13.42 -6.92
C GLY A 623 19.71 -12.64 -5.92
N VAL A 624 19.10 -13.39 -4.98
CA VAL A 624 18.36 -12.89 -3.84
C VAL A 624 19.25 -12.90 -2.61
N LEU A 625 19.26 -11.79 -1.88
CA LEU A 625 20.08 -11.55 -0.69
C LEU A 625 19.22 -11.55 0.58
N SER A 626 19.74 -12.13 1.65
CA SER A 626 19.08 -12.20 2.95
C SER A 626 19.97 -11.80 4.13
N GLY A 627 21.20 -11.37 3.88
CA GLY A 627 22.16 -10.96 4.89
C GLY A 627 23.06 -9.82 4.41
N ASN A 628 24.08 -9.48 5.17
CA ASN A 628 25.08 -8.50 4.78
C ASN A 628 26.15 -9.14 3.86
N SER A 629 26.95 -8.30 3.23
CA SER A 629 28.02 -8.72 2.33
C SER A 629 29.14 -9.52 3.02
N ASP A 630 29.34 -9.35 4.32
CA ASP A 630 30.45 -9.96 5.07
C ASP A 630 30.18 -11.38 5.54
N GLY A 631 28.93 -11.77 5.66
CA GLY A 631 28.49 -12.98 6.33
C GLY A 631 27.76 -13.99 5.44
N HIS A 632 28.10 -14.13 4.16
CA HIS A 632 27.36 -15.04 3.28
C HIS A 632 25.87 -14.72 3.20
N GLY A 633 25.55 -13.44 3.03
CA GLY A 633 24.18 -12.90 2.98
C GLY A 633 23.36 -13.30 1.78
N VAL A 634 23.56 -14.50 1.26
CA VAL A 634 22.87 -14.99 0.07
C VAL A 634 21.75 -15.94 0.44
N ARG A 635 20.63 -15.84 -0.29
CA ARG A 635 19.55 -16.80 -0.24
C ARG A 635 19.60 -17.73 -1.44
N ALA A 636 19.73 -17.16 -2.62
CA ALA A 636 19.78 -17.88 -3.89
C ALA A 636 20.63 -17.09 -4.89
N LEU A 637 21.74 -17.63 -5.36
CA LEU A 637 22.60 -17.00 -6.36
C LEU A 637 22.80 -17.88 -7.58
N LEU A 638 22.77 -17.25 -8.74
CA LEU A 638 23.30 -17.76 -10.00
C LEU A 638 24.61 -17.04 -10.28
N GLU A 639 25.72 -17.77 -10.36
CA GLU A 639 27.04 -17.16 -10.49
C GLU A 639 28.08 -18.12 -11.05
N LEU A 640 29.27 -17.60 -11.32
CA LEU A 640 30.45 -18.39 -11.63
C LEU A 640 31.36 -18.45 -10.40
N ILE A 641 31.66 -19.66 -9.92
CA ILE A 641 32.51 -19.87 -8.74
C ILE A 641 33.68 -20.78 -9.09
N ASN A 642 34.86 -20.53 -8.50
CA ASN A 642 35.98 -21.45 -8.55
C ASN A 642 35.69 -22.65 -7.64
N VAL A 643 35.45 -23.80 -8.29
CA VAL A 643 35.25 -25.08 -7.62
C VAL A 643 36.50 -25.94 -7.82
N ASN A 644 37.29 -26.11 -6.78
CA ASN A 644 38.53 -26.92 -6.80
C ASN A 644 39.51 -26.53 -7.92
N GLY A 645 39.72 -25.23 -8.10
CA GLY A 645 40.64 -24.70 -9.10
C GLY A 645 40.04 -24.55 -10.51
N THR A 646 38.75 -24.82 -10.68
CA THR A 646 38.05 -24.67 -11.97
C THR A 646 36.86 -23.75 -11.81
N LEU A 647 36.80 -22.69 -12.62
CA LEU A 647 35.62 -21.79 -12.63
C LEU A 647 34.44 -22.52 -13.28
N ARG A 648 33.30 -22.56 -12.55
CA ARG A 648 32.10 -23.26 -12.97
C ARG A 648 30.85 -22.40 -12.83
N LEU A 649 29.89 -22.59 -13.70
CA LEU A 649 28.54 -22.06 -13.50
C LEU A 649 27.87 -22.81 -12.35
N VAL A 650 27.33 -22.08 -11.39
CA VAL A 650 26.76 -22.66 -10.18
C VAL A 650 25.40 -22.05 -9.81
N ALA A 651 24.60 -22.86 -9.13
CA ALA A 651 23.52 -22.41 -8.26
C ALA A 651 24.03 -22.52 -6.82
N LEU A 652 24.13 -21.41 -6.10
CA LEU A 652 24.49 -21.38 -4.69
C LEU A 652 23.30 -20.96 -3.87
N GLY A 653 22.81 -21.87 -3.03
CA GLY A 653 21.68 -21.62 -2.12
C GLY A 653 22.12 -21.70 -0.66
N ARG A 654 21.38 -21.00 0.21
CA ARG A 654 21.60 -21.07 1.65
C ARG A 654 20.30 -21.19 2.42
N ARG A 655 20.26 -22.16 3.29
CA ARG A 655 19.24 -22.27 4.35
C ARG A 655 19.65 -21.37 5.50
N LEU A 656 18.76 -20.52 5.92
CA LEU A 656 19.05 -19.53 6.97
C LEU A 656 18.74 -20.05 8.36
N ASP A 657 17.85 -21.02 8.46
CA ASP A 657 17.52 -21.71 9.72
C ASP A 657 18.72 -22.39 10.36
N GLN A 658 19.70 -22.85 9.55
CA GLN A 658 20.89 -23.54 10.04
C GLN A 658 22.21 -22.98 9.49
N GLY A 659 22.17 -21.90 8.75
CA GLY A 659 23.34 -21.27 8.17
C GLY A 659 24.10 -22.09 7.13
N ALA A 660 23.54 -23.22 6.69
CA ALA A 660 24.18 -24.10 5.70
C ALA A 660 24.10 -23.54 4.29
N SER A 661 25.21 -23.54 3.59
CA SER A 661 25.30 -23.22 2.15
C SER A 661 25.54 -24.49 1.36
N GLN A 662 24.91 -24.59 0.18
CA GLN A 662 25.09 -25.68 -0.75
C GLN A 662 25.29 -25.12 -2.16
N THR A 663 26.18 -25.73 -2.93
CA THR A 663 26.50 -25.35 -4.28
C THR A 663 26.29 -26.51 -5.23
N PHE A 664 25.45 -26.30 -6.24
CA PHE A 664 25.33 -27.21 -7.37
C PHE A 664 26.11 -26.64 -8.54
N ALA A 665 27.19 -27.31 -8.96
CA ALA A 665 28.11 -26.87 -9.98
C ALA A 665 27.88 -27.62 -11.29
N ALA A 666 27.88 -26.91 -12.41
CA ALA A 666 27.81 -27.53 -13.72
C ALA A 666 29.09 -28.38 -14.01
N SER A 667 28.88 -29.55 -14.62
CA SER A 667 29.98 -30.45 -15.01
C SER A 667 30.77 -29.92 -16.23
N ALA A 668 30.08 -29.22 -17.13
CA ALA A 668 30.67 -28.60 -18.30
C ALA A 668 31.47 -27.34 -17.95
N ASP A 669 32.45 -27.00 -18.79
CA ASP A 669 33.20 -25.75 -18.67
C ASP A 669 32.29 -24.55 -18.85
N TRP A 670 32.52 -23.52 -18.04
CA TRP A 670 31.66 -22.34 -18.03
C TRP A 670 31.66 -21.61 -19.39
N GLN A 671 32.76 -21.56 -20.12
CA GLN A 671 32.84 -20.96 -21.46
C GLN A 671 31.98 -21.71 -22.49
N THR A 672 31.79 -23.02 -22.31
CA THR A 672 30.86 -23.81 -23.14
C THR A 672 29.39 -23.45 -22.81
N LEU A 673 29.10 -23.15 -21.54
CA LEU A 673 27.78 -22.80 -21.09
C LEU A 673 27.42 -21.33 -21.35
N LEU A 674 28.41 -20.44 -21.22
CA LEU A 674 28.35 -19.00 -21.47
C LEU A 674 29.46 -18.56 -22.44
N PRO A 675 29.34 -18.86 -23.74
CA PRO A 675 30.33 -18.43 -24.74
C PRO A 675 30.37 -16.90 -24.80
N ARG A 676 31.59 -16.34 -24.79
CA ARG A 676 31.80 -14.90 -24.88
C ARG A 676 31.04 -14.29 -26.06
N GLY A 677 30.38 -13.17 -25.80
CA GLY A 677 29.62 -12.39 -26.78
C GLY A 677 28.33 -13.04 -27.28
N GLN A 678 27.88 -14.12 -26.64
CA GLN A 678 26.59 -14.79 -27.00
C GLN A 678 25.57 -14.67 -25.88
N TRP A 679 24.35 -14.35 -26.27
CA TRP A 679 23.21 -14.38 -25.34
C TRP A 679 22.83 -15.81 -24.99
N VAL A 680 22.70 -16.10 -23.71
CA VAL A 680 22.31 -17.40 -23.16
C VAL A 680 21.25 -17.19 -22.08
N HIS A 681 20.13 -17.88 -22.18
CA HIS A 681 19.14 -17.93 -21.11
C HIS A 681 19.57 -18.95 -20.08
N LEU A 682 19.68 -18.52 -18.81
CA LEU A 682 19.98 -19.37 -17.67
C LEU A 682 18.83 -19.33 -16.68
N ALA A 683 18.64 -20.44 -15.95
CA ALA A 683 17.84 -20.48 -14.75
C ALA A 683 18.50 -21.37 -13.69
N ALA A 684 18.39 -20.96 -12.44
CA ALA A 684 18.77 -21.73 -11.26
C ALA A 684 17.56 -21.92 -10.37
N THR A 685 17.28 -23.14 -9.94
CA THR A 685 16.20 -23.47 -9.00
C THR A 685 16.75 -24.00 -7.70
N PHE A 686 16.10 -23.61 -6.62
CA PHE A 686 16.46 -23.94 -5.26
C PHE A 686 15.21 -24.51 -4.56
N ASP A 687 15.30 -25.71 -4.04
CA ASP A 687 14.29 -26.31 -3.18
C ASP A 687 14.90 -26.58 -1.81
N TYR A 688 14.55 -25.75 -0.85
CA TYR A 688 15.12 -25.78 0.50
C TYR A 688 14.55 -26.88 1.34
N THR A 689 13.38 -27.41 1.00
CA THR A 689 12.74 -28.54 1.69
C THR A 689 13.43 -29.85 1.37
N THR A 690 13.71 -30.08 0.08
CA THR A 690 14.37 -31.31 -0.38
C THR A 690 15.88 -31.16 -0.53
N GLY A 691 16.41 -29.94 -0.50
CA GLY A 691 17.81 -29.60 -0.78
C GLY A 691 18.20 -29.72 -2.24
N LYS A 692 17.24 -29.93 -3.14
CA LYS A 692 17.53 -30.07 -4.58
C LYS A 692 17.75 -28.72 -5.21
N MET A 693 18.75 -28.66 -6.06
CA MET A 693 19.01 -27.53 -6.95
C MET A 693 19.17 -28.00 -8.39
N ALA A 694 18.85 -27.14 -9.35
CA ALA A 694 19.06 -27.44 -10.75
C ALA A 694 19.51 -26.18 -11.51
N LEU A 695 20.23 -26.38 -12.57
CA LEU A 695 20.62 -25.37 -13.56
C LEU A 695 19.97 -25.70 -14.90
N TYR A 696 19.54 -24.66 -15.60
CA TYR A 696 19.02 -24.77 -16.95
C TYR A 696 19.73 -23.78 -17.87
N ARG A 697 20.02 -24.23 -19.08
CA ARG A 697 20.60 -23.42 -20.15
C ARG A 697 19.75 -23.53 -21.41
N ASN A 698 19.26 -22.39 -21.88
CA ASN A 698 18.36 -22.33 -23.05
C ASN A 698 17.21 -23.37 -22.96
N GLY A 699 16.59 -23.42 -21.78
CA GLY A 699 15.45 -24.29 -21.47
C GLY A 699 15.78 -25.78 -21.28
N LYS A 700 17.06 -26.16 -21.24
CA LYS A 700 17.50 -27.56 -21.04
C LYS A 700 18.26 -27.66 -19.72
N ALA A 701 18.02 -28.76 -18.99
CA ALA A 701 18.77 -29.05 -17.77
C ALA A 701 20.26 -29.20 -18.04
N VAL A 702 21.07 -28.68 -17.13
CA VAL A 702 22.53 -28.76 -17.16
C VAL A 702 22.97 -29.85 -16.20
N GLU A 703 23.79 -30.78 -16.68
CA GLU A 703 24.41 -31.80 -15.82
C GLU A 703 25.36 -31.14 -14.82
N GLY A 704 25.31 -31.58 -13.57
CA GLY A 704 26.13 -31.02 -12.49
C GLY A 704 26.24 -31.93 -11.29
N PHE A 705 26.96 -31.44 -10.29
CA PHE A 705 27.24 -32.14 -9.04
C PHE A 705 27.23 -31.16 -7.87
N TYR A 706 26.97 -31.66 -6.67
CA TYR A 706 27.11 -30.89 -5.45
C TYR A 706 28.56 -30.83 -5.01
N THR A 707 29.03 -29.69 -4.52
CA THR A 707 30.45 -29.45 -4.21
C THR A 707 30.90 -29.99 -2.87
N SER A 708 30.00 -30.22 -1.93
CA SER A 708 30.27 -30.86 -0.65
C SER A 708 30.00 -32.37 -0.73
N ALA A 709 30.79 -33.14 0.04
CA ALA A 709 30.67 -34.58 0.10
C ALA A 709 29.35 -34.95 0.85
N GLY A 710 28.33 -35.25 0.14
CA GLY A 710 27.01 -35.55 0.67
C GLY A 710 26.01 -34.58 0.07
N ASP A 711 25.14 -35.16 -0.60
CA ASP A 711 24.08 -34.48 -1.28
C ASP A 711 23.05 -33.99 -0.39
N PRO A 712 22.22 -33.27 -1.06
CA PRO A 712 21.68 -31.97 -0.86
C PRO A 712 21.39 -31.73 0.61
N TRP A 713 21.15 -30.58 1.09
CA TRP A 713 20.93 -30.28 2.50
C TRP A 713 20.13 -31.36 3.23
N GLN A 714 20.84 -32.26 3.90
CA GLN A 714 20.24 -33.30 4.75
C GLN A 714 19.99 -32.73 6.15
N VAL A 715 19.07 -31.83 6.27
CA VAL A 715 18.76 -31.21 7.55
C VAL A 715 17.27 -31.34 7.78
N ASP A 716 16.90 -31.92 8.89
CA ASP A 716 15.52 -31.96 9.36
C ASP A 716 15.03 -30.52 9.58
N GLY A 717 13.86 -30.21 9.08
CA GLY A 717 13.24 -28.90 9.24
C GLY A 717 12.53 -28.45 7.98
N THR A 718 11.82 -27.36 8.08
CA THR A 718 11.00 -26.80 6.99
C THR A 718 11.82 -26.22 5.85
N GLY A 719 13.13 -26.00 6.04
CA GLY A 719 13.97 -25.35 5.04
C GLY A 719 13.71 -23.86 4.86
N THR A 720 12.77 -23.32 5.60
CA THR A 720 12.44 -21.89 5.59
C THR A 720 13.39 -21.08 6.46
N SER A 721 13.30 -19.81 6.38
CA SER A 721 14.15 -18.87 7.10
C SER A 721 13.31 -17.72 7.63
N ASP A 722 13.51 -17.38 8.88
CA ASP A 722 12.93 -16.19 9.49
C ASP A 722 13.63 -14.88 9.09
N THR A 723 14.59 -14.95 8.18
CA THR A 723 15.39 -13.79 7.80
C THR A 723 14.73 -13.03 6.68
N LEU A 724 14.51 -11.76 6.89
CA LEU A 724 13.96 -10.86 5.89
C LEU A 724 14.82 -10.85 4.62
N PRO A 725 14.23 -10.92 3.42
CA PRO A 725 14.94 -10.71 2.18
C PRO A 725 15.43 -9.26 2.13
N ARG A 726 16.74 -9.08 2.03
CA ARG A 726 17.37 -7.78 2.12
C ARG A 726 17.65 -7.13 0.79
N GLY A 727 17.52 -7.85 -0.29
CA GLY A 727 17.71 -7.28 -1.61
C GLY A 727 17.89 -8.25 -2.75
N ILE A 728 18.13 -7.68 -3.91
CA ILE A 728 18.49 -8.34 -5.16
C ILE A 728 19.87 -7.84 -5.57
N LYS A 729 20.73 -8.76 -6.02
CA LYS A 729 22.06 -8.50 -6.57
C LYS A 729 22.06 -8.81 -8.06
N VAL A 730 22.61 -7.92 -8.86
CA VAL A 730 22.74 -8.08 -10.32
C VAL A 730 24.14 -7.65 -10.78
N GLY A 731 24.82 -8.52 -11.48
CA GLY A 731 26.01 -8.22 -12.28
C GLY A 731 27.28 -7.92 -11.51
N GLY A 732 27.37 -8.24 -10.24
CA GLY A 732 28.61 -7.95 -9.56
C GLY A 732 28.54 -7.97 -8.05
N SER A 733 29.28 -7.08 -7.42
CA SER A 733 29.37 -6.88 -5.99
C SER A 733 28.00 -6.61 -5.36
N PHE A 734 27.89 -6.84 -4.07
CA PHE A 734 26.65 -6.55 -3.33
C PHE A 734 26.28 -5.07 -3.46
N PRO A 735 25.00 -4.72 -3.67
CA PRO A 735 24.59 -3.34 -3.91
C PRO A 735 24.99 -2.36 -2.81
N GLN A 736 25.02 -2.81 -1.57
CA GLN A 736 25.40 -1.99 -0.40
C GLN A 736 26.91 -1.93 -0.15
N ASP A 737 27.71 -2.72 -0.88
CA ASP A 737 29.15 -2.82 -0.61
C ASP A 737 29.92 -1.67 -1.27
N THR A 738 30.84 -1.10 -0.54
CA THR A 738 31.77 -0.07 -1.01
C THR A 738 33.12 -0.66 -1.46
N VAL A 739 33.26 -1.99 -1.43
CA VAL A 739 34.46 -2.71 -1.85
C VAL A 739 34.13 -3.54 -3.08
N GLU A 740 34.97 -3.42 -4.09
CA GLU A 740 34.86 -4.20 -5.32
C GLU A 740 34.98 -5.69 -5.06
N ARG A 741 33.97 -6.47 -5.47
CA ARG A 741 33.92 -7.91 -5.28
C ARG A 741 33.07 -8.55 -6.37
N ASN A 742 33.60 -9.66 -6.93
CA ASN A 742 32.97 -10.48 -7.95
C ASN A 742 32.17 -9.74 -9.05
N PRO A 743 32.77 -8.70 -9.64
CA PRO A 743 32.14 -7.96 -10.73
C PRO A 743 32.03 -8.82 -12.00
N CYS A 744 31.07 -8.47 -12.84
CA CYS A 744 30.84 -9.12 -14.13
C CYS A 744 30.87 -8.10 -15.27
N ASN A 745 31.69 -8.35 -16.29
CA ASN A 745 31.56 -7.67 -17.58
C ASN A 745 30.50 -8.40 -18.41
N CYS A 746 29.25 -8.04 -18.18
CA CYS A 746 28.08 -8.76 -18.67
C CYS A 746 27.02 -7.83 -19.19
N ARG A 747 26.19 -8.37 -20.08
CA ARG A 747 24.88 -7.83 -20.38
C ARG A 747 23.82 -8.77 -19.88
N MET A 748 22.73 -8.22 -19.38
CA MET A 748 21.63 -8.98 -18.79
C MET A 748 20.31 -8.45 -19.28
N ASP A 749 19.36 -9.38 -19.46
CA ASP A 749 18.04 -9.08 -19.98
C ASP A 749 17.02 -10.03 -19.35
N SER A 750 15.80 -9.53 -19.13
CA SER A 750 14.63 -10.30 -18.66
C SER A 750 14.93 -11.14 -17.41
N LEU A 751 15.47 -10.48 -16.37
CA LEU A 751 15.76 -11.13 -15.09
C LEU A 751 14.45 -11.42 -14.33
N MET A 752 14.30 -12.68 -13.93
CA MET A 752 13.13 -13.19 -13.21
C MET A 752 13.52 -13.77 -11.85
N PHE A 753 12.74 -13.44 -10.84
CA PHE A 753 12.87 -13.95 -9.47
C PHE A 753 11.51 -14.48 -9.02
N LEU A 754 11.41 -15.79 -8.78
CA LEU A 754 10.17 -16.46 -8.39
C LEU A 754 10.31 -17.09 -7.00
N ASP A 755 9.25 -17.13 -6.24
CA ASP A 755 9.16 -17.74 -4.91
C ASP A 755 8.92 -19.27 -4.94
N ARG A 756 9.04 -19.89 -6.10
CA ARG A 756 9.05 -21.34 -6.27
C ARG A 756 10.09 -21.83 -7.27
N ALA A 757 10.38 -23.10 -7.25
CA ALA A 757 11.18 -23.78 -8.27
C ALA A 757 10.34 -24.00 -9.54
N ILE A 758 10.86 -23.56 -10.69
CA ILE A 758 10.23 -23.89 -11.99
C ILE A 758 10.55 -25.33 -12.40
N THR A 759 9.63 -25.93 -13.12
CA THR A 759 9.80 -27.28 -13.67
C THR A 759 10.67 -27.26 -14.94
N PRO A 760 11.25 -28.40 -15.37
CA PRO A 760 11.98 -28.51 -16.64
C PRO A 760 11.13 -28.10 -17.85
N ASP A 761 9.83 -28.36 -17.82
CA ASP A 761 8.92 -28.00 -18.90
C ASP A 761 8.67 -26.49 -18.93
N GLU A 762 8.55 -25.84 -17.77
CA GLU A 762 8.45 -24.39 -17.65
C GLU A 762 9.75 -23.70 -18.11
N ALA A 763 10.92 -24.20 -17.70
CA ALA A 763 12.19 -23.68 -18.18
C ALA A 763 12.28 -23.73 -19.72
N ARG A 764 11.83 -24.82 -20.33
CA ARG A 764 11.76 -24.97 -21.78
C ARG A 764 10.75 -24.03 -22.40
N ALA A 765 9.55 -23.96 -21.85
CA ALA A 765 8.47 -23.10 -22.34
C ALA A 765 8.85 -21.61 -22.26
N GLN A 766 9.49 -21.19 -21.16
CA GLN A 766 9.96 -19.82 -20.98
C GLN A 766 11.02 -19.44 -22.01
N TYR A 767 12.00 -20.29 -22.23
CA TYR A 767 12.98 -20.06 -23.28
C TYR A 767 12.36 -19.95 -24.67
N GLN A 768 11.44 -20.87 -25.00
CA GLN A 768 10.74 -20.87 -26.29
C GLN A 768 9.88 -19.62 -26.47
N ARG A 769 9.23 -19.17 -25.39
CA ARG A 769 8.41 -17.95 -25.41
C ARG A 769 9.25 -16.72 -25.76
N PHE A 770 10.42 -16.56 -25.15
CA PHE A 770 11.33 -15.48 -25.51
C PHE A 770 11.76 -15.55 -26.99
N VAL A 771 12.22 -16.72 -27.43
CA VAL A 771 12.74 -16.90 -28.80
C VAL A 771 11.66 -16.75 -29.88
N ASN A 772 10.47 -17.20 -29.60
CA ASN A 772 9.37 -17.21 -30.58
C ASN A 772 8.44 -16.00 -30.47
N GLY A 773 8.53 -15.21 -29.39
CA GLY A 773 7.68 -14.05 -29.14
C GLY A 773 6.20 -14.38 -28.92
N ARG A 774 5.89 -15.58 -28.40
CA ARG A 774 4.50 -16.05 -28.20
C ARG A 774 4.32 -16.69 -26.83
#